data_bdd68a9669537218833fe38f9ce3ff4d
#
_entry.id   bdd68a9669537218833fe38f9ce3ff4d
#
_cell.length_a   1.000
_cell.length_b   1.000
_cell.length_c   1.000
_cell.angle_alpha   90.00
_cell.angle_beta   90.00
_cell.angle_gamma   90.00
#
_symmetry.space_group_name_H-M   'P 1'
#
loop_
_entity.id
_entity.type
_entity.pdbx_description
1 polymer ?
#
loop_
_entity_poly.entity_id
_entity_poly.type
_entity_poly.pdbx_seq_one_letter_code
_entity_poly.pdbx_strand_id
1 'polypeptide(L)'
;MIVYHASKKTFINDVFNNTIADEIENAFLAHLGRHTSYNEVLSWRNSMIHMYKVIDTPDIPNDASIAIEYQIPLTSKRIDFIISGFDNENKGHVVIIELKQWEQAKLSPKSALVKTRFQHGESEVAHPSYQAWSYAYMLINYNETIRDQGINISPCAFLHNYQTDDVITNPIYSEYIEKAPVFLKTDAQKLQNFIKDRIKYGAKDDIVWLIDKGKLRPSKQLADALTSMIKGNQEFVLLDDQKVVFETAIEMANKGNAGKKHVLIVEGGPGTGKSVVAVNLLVQLTKQGIVTQYVSKNAAPRSVYTNKLSGSFKKSYIDNLFVGSGKFIDVPESTFGALIVDEAHRLNEKSGLFSNLGENQILEIIRSAKFSVFFVDDKQRIHIKDIGTKREIKRIADSYNAVVYTTKLESQFRCNGSDGYLSWLDNALQIRETANIKISSDDYDFRIFSDPNELFDAIKNKNRTNNKSRLVAGYCWDWKSQKDINEYDIVIPEFNFKKQWNFNSNVPWILGDESVNQIGCIHTCQGLELDYVGVIVGMDIRYENNKIVTDVLKRSTKDRSIAGFKSYLKKDNKKALQDADEIIKNTYRTLMTRGMKGCYVYFCDKPLAQHFMDLIENQEKSKSITRIEDTVNDDVKYIDFLPFYSIKAACGYFGEGENVEEKGWIKVEGMGKLNRNMYVVQAVGNSMEPLIYDGDYCVFRSNPSGSRQGKVVLAQHHNFYDADYSGSYSIKIYTSNKAYNSDGNWWHESIILEPKNSTYNPIIIDEDQADDFRIIGEFVGVINHKKD
;
A
#
# COMPACT_ATOMS: atom_id res chain seq x y z
N MET A 1 -13.08 0.70 -8.30
CA MET A 1 -13.43 -0.72 -8.63
C MET A 1 -14.46 -1.20 -7.62
N ILE A 2 -15.54 -1.78 -8.11
CA ILE A 2 -16.65 -2.31 -7.32
C ILE A 2 -16.39 -3.79 -7.07
N VAL A 3 -16.45 -4.24 -5.82
CA VAL A 3 -16.32 -5.67 -5.49
C VAL A 3 -17.68 -6.37 -5.65
N TYR A 4 -18.68 -5.99 -4.88
CA TYR A 4 -20.04 -6.52 -5.03
C TYR A 4 -20.97 -5.43 -5.54
N HIS A 5 -21.84 -5.77 -6.51
CA HIS A 5 -22.81 -4.86 -7.10
C HIS A 5 -24.11 -5.58 -7.40
N ALA A 6 -25.21 -5.00 -6.92
CA ALA A 6 -26.55 -5.56 -7.13
C ALA A 6 -27.65 -4.51 -6.98
N SER A 7 -28.89 -4.84 -7.42
CA SER A 7 -30.06 -4.09 -7.00
C SER A 7 -30.38 -4.34 -5.52
N LYS A 8 -31.09 -3.40 -4.88
CA LYS A 8 -31.61 -3.63 -3.51
C LYS A 8 -32.37 -4.94 -3.41
N LYS A 9 -33.19 -5.28 -4.40
CA LYS A 9 -33.98 -6.53 -4.40
C LYS A 9 -33.06 -7.75 -4.37
N THR A 10 -31.99 -7.76 -5.14
CA THR A 10 -31.01 -8.85 -5.19
C THR A 10 -30.26 -8.93 -3.87
N PHE A 11 -29.75 -7.82 -3.36
CA PHE A 11 -29.06 -7.74 -2.07
C PHE A 11 -29.92 -8.31 -0.91
N ILE A 12 -31.22 -7.94 -0.86
CA ILE A 12 -32.12 -8.47 0.16
C ILE A 12 -32.24 -9.99 0.06
N ASN A 13 -32.33 -10.54 -1.15
CA ASN A 13 -32.40 -11.99 -1.36
C ASN A 13 -31.08 -12.67 -0.96
N ASP A 14 -29.93 -12.10 -1.29
CA ASP A 14 -28.63 -12.68 -0.96
C ASP A 14 -28.40 -12.70 0.55
N VAL A 15 -28.81 -11.65 1.27
CA VAL A 15 -28.74 -11.64 2.74
C VAL A 15 -29.74 -12.61 3.35
N PHE A 16 -30.98 -12.66 2.84
CA PHE A 16 -32.02 -13.55 3.33
C PHE A 16 -31.63 -15.03 3.18
N ASN A 17 -30.98 -15.38 2.06
CA ASN A 17 -30.51 -16.73 1.77
C ASN A 17 -29.14 -17.05 2.42
N ASN A 18 -28.52 -16.12 3.16
CA ASN A 18 -27.19 -16.22 3.75
C ASN A 18 -26.04 -16.42 2.72
N THR A 19 -26.25 -16.04 1.46
CA THR A 19 -25.23 -16.15 0.40
C THR A 19 -24.37 -14.89 0.24
N ILE A 20 -24.76 -13.77 0.85
CA ILE A 20 -24.15 -12.46 0.63
C ILE A 20 -22.63 -12.44 0.88
N ALA A 21 -22.14 -13.11 1.93
CA ALA A 21 -20.72 -13.12 2.23
C ALA A 21 -19.92 -13.92 1.19
N ASP A 22 -20.50 -15.03 0.72
CA ASP A 22 -19.89 -15.87 -0.32
C ASP A 22 -19.88 -15.16 -1.68
N GLU A 23 -20.95 -14.41 -2.00
CA GLU A 23 -21.01 -13.58 -3.21
C GLU A 23 -19.97 -12.46 -3.19
N ILE A 24 -19.77 -11.77 -2.05
CA ILE A 24 -18.74 -10.75 -1.87
C ILE A 24 -17.35 -11.39 -1.99
N GLU A 25 -17.11 -12.54 -1.34
CA GLU A 25 -15.82 -13.24 -1.41
C GLU A 25 -15.48 -13.72 -2.82
N ASN A 26 -16.46 -14.31 -3.52
CA ASN A 26 -16.30 -14.75 -4.92
C ASN A 26 -16.00 -13.56 -5.85
N ALA A 27 -16.71 -12.46 -5.70
CA ALA A 27 -16.46 -11.24 -6.43
C ALA A 27 -15.09 -10.64 -6.11
N PHE A 28 -14.69 -10.66 -4.83
CA PHE A 28 -13.38 -10.22 -4.38
C PHE A 28 -12.26 -11.05 -5.01
N LEU A 29 -12.42 -12.38 -5.02
CA LEU A 29 -11.49 -13.30 -5.67
C LEU A 29 -11.42 -13.06 -7.19
N ALA A 30 -12.56 -12.89 -7.84
CA ALA A 30 -12.64 -12.65 -9.28
C ALA A 30 -11.96 -11.33 -9.69
N HIS A 31 -12.11 -10.27 -8.91
CA HIS A 31 -11.60 -8.94 -9.23
C HIS A 31 -10.16 -8.69 -8.75
N LEU A 32 -9.78 -9.21 -7.57
CA LEU A 32 -8.49 -8.95 -6.95
C LEU A 32 -7.53 -10.15 -7.00
N GLY A 33 -8.00 -11.32 -7.45
CA GLY A 33 -7.18 -12.52 -7.62
C GLY A 33 -6.66 -13.10 -6.29
N ARG A 34 -7.23 -12.69 -5.15
CA ARG A 34 -6.84 -13.15 -3.81
C ARG A 34 -8.08 -13.38 -2.95
N HIS A 35 -7.98 -14.31 -2.02
CA HIS A 35 -8.96 -14.45 -0.96
C HIS A 35 -8.79 -13.36 0.10
N THR A 36 -9.87 -13.04 0.76
CA THR A 36 -9.87 -12.13 1.91
C THR A 36 -9.71 -12.91 3.22
N SER A 37 -9.40 -12.22 4.31
CA SER A 37 -9.28 -12.86 5.62
C SER A 37 -10.64 -13.34 6.13
N TYR A 38 -10.66 -14.43 6.89
CA TYR A 38 -11.89 -14.94 7.53
C TYR A 38 -12.59 -13.89 8.39
N ASN A 39 -11.83 -13.04 9.08
CA ASN A 39 -12.39 -11.95 9.89
C ASN A 39 -13.14 -10.93 9.03
N GLU A 40 -12.65 -10.66 7.84
CA GLU A 40 -13.27 -9.75 6.89
C GLU A 40 -14.60 -10.34 6.36
N VAL A 41 -14.59 -11.62 5.99
CA VAL A 41 -15.82 -12.37 5.61
C VAL A 41 -16.85 -12.37 6.74
N LEU A 42 -16.41 -12.62 7.97
CA LEU A 42 -17.28 -12.57 9.14
C LEU A 42 -17.82 -11.16 9.39
N SER A 43 -16.99 -10.15 9.14
CA SER A 43 -17.39 -8.75 9.24
C SER A 43 -18.50 -8.43 8.23
N TRP A 44 -18.36 -8.87 6.98
CA TRP A 44 -19.40 -8.70 5.97
C TRP A 44 -20.70 -9.36 6.37
N ARG A 45 -20.65 -10.63 6.77
CA ARG A 45 -21.85 -11.39 7.21
C ARG A 45 -22.60 -10.66 8.31
N ASN A 46 -21.90 -10.18 9.32
CA ASN A 46 -22.50 -9.47 10.43
C ASN A 46 -23.09 -8.11 10.02
N SER A 47 -22.31 -7.31 9.29
CA SER A 47 -22.72 -5.94 8.93
C SER A 47 -23.86 -5.92 7.91
N MET A 48 -23.88 -6.84 6.95
CA MET A 48 -24.92 -6.88 5.92
C MET A 48 -26.29 -7.25 6.47
N ILE A 49 -26.39 -8.04 7.56
CA ILE A 49 -27.65 -8.31 8.26
C ILE A 49 -28.22 -7.01 8.86
N HIS A 50 -27.38 -6.13 9.38
CA HIS A 50 -27.84 -4.84 9.90
C HIS A 50 -28.30 -3.91 8.79
N MET A 51 -27.59 -3.90 7.66
CA MET A 51 -28.02 -3.11 6.48
C MET A 51 -29.31 -3.65 5.87
N TYR A 52 -29.49 -4.97 5.79
CA TYR A 52 -30.76 -5.59 5.39
C TYR A 52 -31.92 -5.02 6.20
N LYS A 53 -31.83 -5.01 7.54
CA LYS A 53 -32.88 -4.46 8.42
C LYS A 53 -33.17 -2.99 8.18
N VAL A 54 -32.19 -2.22 7.76
CA VAL A 54 -32.34 -0.78 7.47
C VAL A 54 -33.06 -0.57 6.15
N ILE A 55 -32.70 -1.32 5.10
CA ILE A 55 -33.18 -1.05 3.73
C ILE A 55 -34.35 -1.90 3.28
N ASP A 56 -34.74 -2.93 4.05
CA ASP A 56 -35.90 -3.75 3.75
C ASP A 56 -37.21 -3.00 4.07
N THR A 57 -37.56 -2.06 3.19
CA THR A 57 -38.77 -1.25 3.24
C THR A 57 -39.24 -0.96 1.83
N PRO A 58 -40.56 -0.88 1.57
CA PRO A 58 -41.09 -0.50 0.26
C PRO A 58 -40.76 0.95 -0.12
N ASP A 59 -40.44 1.80 0.86
CA ASP A 59 -40.16 3.23 0.64
C ASP A 59 -38.79 3.48 -0.03
N ILE A 60 -37.91 2.51 -0.03
CA ILE A 60 -36.65 2.54 -0.79
C ILE A 60 -36.86 1.69 -2.03
N PRO A 61 -36.63 2.25 -3.24
CA PRO A 61 -36.90 1.53 -4.50
C PRO A 61 -36.15 0.19 -4.60
N ASN A 62 -36.83 -0.84 -5.12
CA ASN A 62 -36.23 -2.18 -5.26
C ASN A 62 -35.10 -2.24 -6.30
N ASP A 63 -35.07 -1.31 -7.24
CA ASP A 63 -34.06 -1.12 -8.28
C ASP A 63 -33.01 -0.08 -7.89
N ALA A 64 -33.00 0.42 -6.63
CA ALA A 64 -31.86 1.19 -6.11
C ALA A 64 -30.59 0.34 -6.19
N SER A 65 -29.49 0.93 -6.64
CA SER A 65 -28.23 0.22 -6.84
C SER A 65 -27.44 0.16 -5.53
N ILE A 66 -26.90 -1.00 -5.20
CA ILE A 66 -26.04 -1.25 -4.03
C ILE A 66 -24.67 -1.68 -4.49
N ALA A 67 -23.65 -1.08 -3.88
CA ALA A 67 -22.28 -1.56 -4.00
C ALA A 67 -21.66 -1.76 -2.60
N ILE A 68 -20.87 -2.82 -2.44
CA ILE A 68 -20.19 -3.17 -1.20
C ILE A 68 -18.69 -3.26 -1.49
N GLU A 69 -17.87 -2.81 -0.53
CA GLU A 69 -16.41 -2.83 -0.65
C GLU A 69 -15.91 -2.06 -1.90
N TYR A 70 -16.51 -0.89 -2.13
CA TYR A 70 -16.09 -0.04 -3.24
C TYR A 70 -14.71 0.53 -2.99
N GLN A 71 -13.71 0.07 -3.74
CA GLN A 71 -12.36 0.62 -3.66
C GLN A 71 -12.33 2.05 -4.19
N ILE A 72 -11.98 2.98 -3.31
CA ILE A 72 -11.86 4.38 -3.67
C ILE A 72 -10.69 4.51 -4.66
N PRO A 73 -10.94 5.08 -5.85
CA PRO A 73 -9.90 5.23 -6.87
C PRO A 73 -8.65 5.94 -6.33
N LEU A 74 -7.48 5.49 -6.74
CA LEU A 74 -6.16 6.00 -6.32
C LEU A 74 -5.80 5.71 -4.84
N THR A 75 -6.54 4.84 -4.17
CA THR A 75 -6.26 4.44 -2.79
C THR A 75 -6.41 2.94 -2.59
N SER A 76 -5.86 2.42 -1.48
CA SER A 76 -6.16 1.07 -1.00
C SER A 76 -7.41 1.03 -0.11
N LYS A 77 -8.05 2.18 0.14
CA LYS A 77 -9.23 2.28 1.01
C LYS A 77 -10.50 1.88 0.27
N ARG A 78 -11.43 1.31 1.01
CA ARG A 78 -12.72 0.85 0.49
C ARG A 78 -13.84 1.50 1.28
N ILE A 79 -14.95 1.74 0.61
CA ILE A 79 -16.21 2.16 1.22
C ILE A 79 -17.02 0.91 1.48
N ASP A 80 -17.41 0.70 2.73
CA ASP A 80 -18.07 -0.52 3.17
C ASP A 80 -19.40 -0.75 2.46
N PHE A 81 -20.24 0.30 2.34
CA PHE A 81 -21.56 0.19 1.73
C PHE A 81 -21.98 1.47 1.01
N ILE A 82 -22.47 1.32 -0.21
CA ILE A 82 -23.02 2.39 -1.03
C ILE A 82 -24.44 2.00 -1.45
N ILE A 83 -25.38 2.95 -1.38
CA ILE A 83 -26.69 2.86 -2.05
C ILE A 83 -26.91 4.10 -2.91
N SER A 84 -27.40 3.91 -4.14
CA SER A 84 -27.61 5.01 -5.09
C SER A 84 -28.94 4.90 -5.84
N GLY A 85 -29.38 6.03 -6.32
CA GLY A 85 -30.60 6.23 -7.08
C GLY A 85 -30.79 7.70 -7.41
N PHE A 86 -32.02 8.14 -7.55
CA PHE A 86 -32.35 9.54 -7.88
C PHE A 86 -33.19 10.18 -6.77
N ASP A 87 -32.96 11.46 -6.54
CA ASP A 87 -33.73 12.27 -5.59
C ASP A 87 -35.04 12.83 -6.22
N ASN A 88 -35.76 13.65 -5.47
CA ASN A 88 -37.02 14.29 -5.95
C ASN A 88 -36.82 15.21 -7.15
N GLU A 89 -35.62 15.73 -7.36
CA GLU A 89 -35.27 16.60 -8.49
C GLU A 89 -34.75 15.78 -9.69
N ASN A 90 -34.81 14.45 -9.61
CA ASN A 90 -34.27 13.51 -10.60
C ASN A 90 -32.74 13.69 -10.80
N LYS A 91 -32.02 14.12 -9.76
CA LYS A 91 -30.58 14.18 -9.73
C LYS A 91 -30.01 12.87 -9.15
N GLY A 92 -28.91 12.40 -9.71
CA GLY A 92 -28.19 11.25 -9.16
C GLY A 92 -27.75 11.51 -7.72
N HIS A 93 -28.04 10.57 -6.83
CA HIS A 93 -27.71 10.65 -5.42
C HIS A 93 -27.08 9.36 -4.94
N VAL A 94 -25.97 9.50 -4.19
CA VAL A 94 -25.21 8.41 -3.60
C VAL A 94 -25.15 8.59 -2.10
N VAL A 95 -25.56 7.58 -1.33
CA VAL A 95 -25.37 7.53 0.12
C VAL A 95 -24.21 6.59 0.41
N ILE A 96 -23.18 7.10 1.05
CA ILE A 96 -22.00 6.37 1.52
C ILE A 96 -22.20 6.05 2.99
N ILE A 97 -22.06 4.78 3.36
CA ILE A 97 -22.24 4.32 4.73
C ILE A 97 -20.99 3.59 5.19
N GLU A 98 -20.28 4.16 6.13
CA GLU A 98 -19.17 3.53 6.83
C GLU A 98 -19.71 2.66 7.96
N LEU A 99 -19.39 1.36 7.95
CA LEU A 99 -19.91 0.38 8.90
C LEU A 99 -18.88 0.07 9.98
N LYS A 100 -19.29 0.11 11.24
CA LYS A 100 -18.43 -0.25 12.36
C LYS A 100 -19.12 -1.24 13.29
N GLN A 101 -18.38 -2.30 13.65
CA GLN A 101 -18.82 -3.31 14.60
C GLN A 101 -18.39 -3.02 16.04
N TRP A 102 -17.90 -1.81 16.31
CA TRP A 102 -17.43 -1.44 17.63
C TRP A 102 -18.54 -1.53 18.66
N GLU A 103 -18.19 -2.01 19.84
CA GLU A 103 -19.07 -2.02 21.00
C GLU A 103 -18.74 -0.91 21.99
N GLN A 104 -17.48 -0.47 22.00
CA GLN A 104 -16.94 0.53 22.91
C GLN A 104 -15.91 1.43 22.22
N ALA A 105 -15.84 2.67 22.65
CA ALA A 105 -14.81 3.63 22.30
C ALA A 105 -14.46 4.51 23.50
N LYS A 106 -13.34 5.23 23.41
CA LYS A 106 -12.94 6.24 24.38
C LYS A 106 -12.59 7.52 23.65
N LEU A 107 -12.77 8.64 24.32
CA LEU A 107 -12.37 9.94 23.79
C LEU A 107 -10.87 9.99 23.54
N SER A 108 -10.49 10.63 22.46
CA SER A 108 -9.12 11.07 22.19
C SER A 108 -9.03 12.57 22.34
N PRO A 109 -7.94 13.11 22.90
CA PRO A 109 -7.72 14.57 22.92
C PRO A 109 -7.39 15.13 21.53
N LYS A 110 -7.18 14.26 20.55
CA LYS A 110 -6.84 14.61 19.16
C LYS A 110 -8.12 14.84 18.35
N SER A 111 -8.09 15.88 17.52
CA SER A 111 -9.22 16.19 16.64
C SER A 111 -9.50 15.02 15.67
N ALA A 112 -10.76 14.71 15.47
CA ALA A 112 -11.25 13.66 14.57
C ALA A 112 -10.76 12.24 14.88
N LEU A 113 -10.16 11.96 16.04
CA LEU A 113 -9.73 10.64 16.44
C LEU A 113 -10.53 10.12 17.64
N VAL A 114 -10.68 8.81 17.69
CA VAL A 114 -11.24 8.06 18.82
C VAL A 114 -10.32 6.90 19.15
N LYS A 115 -10.38 6.40 20.39
CA LYS A 115 -9.69 5.18 20.79
C LYS A 115 -10.69 4.04 20.81
N THR A 116 -10.35 2.93 20.18
CA THR A 116 -11.13 1.71 20.23
C THR A 116 -10.23 0.50 20.43
N ARG A 117 -10.81 -0.59 20.87
CA ARG A 117 -10.08 -1.82 21.16
C ARG A 117 -10.16 -2.77 19.98
N PHE A 118 -9.00 -3.16 19.49
CA PHE A 118 -8.81 -4.24 18.52
C PHE A 118 -8.19 -5.46 19.20
N GLN A 119 -8.06 -6.55 18.49
CA GLN A 119 -7.44 -7.79 19.00
C GLN A 119 -6.04 -7.56 19.57
N HIS A 120 -5.27 -6.63 18.99
CA HIS A 120 -3.90 -6.32 19.42
C HIS A 120 -3.80 -5.18 20.45
N GLY A 121 -4.92 -4.75 21.03
CA GLY A 121 -4.94 -3.69 22.03
C GLY A 121 -5.77 -2.47 21.64
N GLU A 122 -5.61 -1.40 22.43
CA GLU A 122 -6.29 -0.12 22.18
C GLU A 122 -5.50 0.70 21.13
N SER A 123 -6.19 1.19 20.12
CA SER A 123 -5.59 2.01 19.06
C SER A 123 -6.39 3.28 18.83
N GLU A 124 -5.69 4.37 18.49
CA GLU A 124 -6.31 5.61 18.00
C GLU A 124 -6.59 5.49 16.51
N VAL A 125 -7.84 5.73 16.12
CA VAL A 125 -8.33 5.64 14.74
C VAL A 125 -9.18 6.86 14.40
N ALA A 126 -9.40 7.10 13.11
CA ALA A 126 -10.29 8.17 12.66
C ALA A 126 -11.71 7.97 13.20
N HIS A 127 -12.36 9.06 13.60
CA HIS A 127 -13.78 9.04 13.97
C HIS A 127 -14.61 8.59 12.75
N PRO A 128 -15.61 7.71 12.91
CA PRO A 128 -16.37 7.16 11.78
C PRO A 128 -17.00 8.23 10.86
N SER A 129 -17.53 9.31 11.43
CA SER A 129 -18.04 10.44 10.65
C SER A 129 -16.93 11.14 9.85
N TYR A 130 -15.74 11.31 10.44
CA TYR A 130 -14.59 11.86 9.70
C TYR A 130 -14.19 10.95 8.55
N GLN A 131 -14.16 9.66 8.77
CA GLN A 131 -13.82 8.66 7.77
C GLN A 131 -14.80 8.71 6.58
N ALA A 132 -16.09 8.59 6.85
CA ALA A 132 -17.13 8.66 5.82
C ALA A 132 -17.08 9.99 5.03
N TRP A 133 -16.93 11.11 5.72
CA TRP A 133 -16.79 12.42 5.08
C TRP A 133 -15.52 12.52 4.22
N SER A 134 -14.38 12.02 4.71
CA SER A 134 -13.13 12.06 3.97
C SER A 134 -13.21 11.26 2.66
N TYR A 135 -13.91 10.13 2.66
CA TYR A 135 -14.15 9.31 1.48
C TYR A 135 -15.07 9.99 0.46
N ALA A 136 -16.17 10.61 0.93
CA ALA A 136 -17.03 11.42 0.07
C ALA A 136 -16.28 12.59 -0.57
N TYR A 137 -15.47 13.30 0.24
CA TYR A 137 -14.64 14.41 -0.24
C TYR A 137 -13.65 13.95 -1.32
N MET A 138 -13.05 12.79 -1.12
CA MET A 138 -12.14 12.16 -2.08
C MET A 138 -12.84 11.91 -3.42
N LEU A 139 -14.02 11.25 -3.40
CA LEU A 139 -14.78 10.96 -4.61
C LEU A 139 -15.18 12.25 -5.35
N ILE A 140 -15.69 13.24 -4.66
CA ILE A 140 -16.10 14.53 -5.25
C ILE A 140 -14.91 15.23 -5.92
N ASN A 141 -13.75 15.21 -5.29
CA ASN A 141 -12.58 15.95 -5.77
C ASN A 141 -11.76 15.19 -6.82
N TYR A 142 -11.87 13.87 -6.92
CA TYR A 142 -11.07 13.08 -7.85
C TYR A 142 -11.87 12.49 -9.02
N ASN A 143 -13.20 12.37 -8.93
CA ASN A 143 -14.02 11.81 -10.00
C ASN A 143 -14.67 12.92 -10.85
N GLU A 144 -14.32 12.95 -12.15
CA GLU A 144 -14.83 13.94 -13.09
C GLU A 144 -16.33 13.77 -13.34
N THR A 145 -16.81 12.53 -13.43
CA THR A 145 -18.24 12.22 -13.67
C THR A 145 -19.14 12.76 -12.57
N ILE A 146 -18.73 12.64 -11.30
CA ILE A 146 -19.48 13.20 -10.15
C ILE A 146 -19.64 14.71 -10.29
N ARG A 147 -18.56 15.41 -10.68
CA ARG A 147 -18.59 16.86 -10.83
C ARG A 147 -19.39 17.32 -12.04
N ASP A 148 -19.21 16.65 -13.19
CA ASP A 148 -19.80 17.06 -14.46
C ASP A 148 -21.30 16.75 -14.53
N GLN A 149 -21.72 15.64 -13.90
CA GLN A 149 -23.12 15.24 -13.85
C GLN A 149 -23.86 15.78 -12.62
N GLY A 150 -23.15 16.47 -11.71
CA GLY A 150 -23.75 17.03 -10.51
C GLY A 150 -24.35 15.97 -9.58
N ILE A 151 -23.67 14.79 -9.45
CA ILE A 151 -24.11 13.72 -8.58
C ILE A 151 -23.90 14.14 -7.13
N ASN A 152 -24.98 14.07 -6.33
CA ASN A 152 -24.93 14.36 -4.91
C ASN A 152 -24.38 13.18 -4.12
N ILE A 153 -23.48 13.44 -3.17
CA ILE A 153 -22.95 12.42 -2.26
C ILE A 153 -23.29 12.81 -0.81
N SER A 154 -23.92 11.89 -0.10
CA SER A 154 -24.28 12.04 1.32
C SER A 154 -23.57 10.96 2.14
N PRO A 155 -22.47 11.27 2.83
CA PRO A 155 -21.79 10.33 3.71
C PRO A 155 -22.50 10.19 5.04
N CYS A 156 -22.42 9.01 5.65
CA CYS A 156 -22.79 8.77 7.04
C CYS A 156 -22.02 7.57 7.60
N ALA A 157 -22.11 7.36 8.92
CA ALA A 157 -21.54 6.20 9.58
C ALA A 157 -22.61 5.45 10.37
N PHE A 158 -22.51 4.11 10.40
CA PHE A 158 -23.41 3.26 11.17
C PHE A 158 -22.63 2.30 12.08
N LEU A 159 -22.69 2.55 13.39
CA LEU A 159 -22.08 1.74 14.43
C LEU A 159 -23.13 0.78 14.98
N HIS A 160 -23.39 -0.30 14.26
CA HIS A 160 -24.56 -1.16 14.48
C HIS A 160 -24.50 -1.99 15.77
N ASN A 161 -23.35 -2.12 16.43
CA ASN A 161 -23.20 -2.77 17.73
C ASN A 161 -23.05 -1.77 18.89
N TYR A 162 -22.80 -0.50 18.59
CA TYR A 162 -22.46 0.52 19.58
C TYR A 162 -23.70 1.04 20.29
N GLN A 163 -23.71 0.98 21.64
CA GLN A 163 -24.74 1.60 22.43
C GLN A 163 -24.47 3.09 22.61
N THR A 164 -25.53 3.88 22.82
CA THR A 164 -25.41 5.32 23.02
C THR A 164 -24.58 5.64 24.25
N ASP A 165 -23.54 6.45 24.07
CA ASP A 165 -22.73 7.04 25.12
C ASP A 165 -22.32 8.47 24.71
N ASP A 166 -21.56 9.14 25.59
CA ASP A 166 -21.08 10.50 25.35
C ASP A 166 -19.74 10.55 24.59
N VAL A 167 -19.27 9.43 24.03
CA VAL A 167 -17.99 9.33 23.34
C VAL A 167 -18.14 9.63 21.85
N ILE A 168 -18.83 8.76 21.11
CA ILE A 168 -18.98 8.91 19.64
C ILE A 168 -19.78 10.16 19.26
N THR A 169 -20.76 10.55 20.06
CA THR A 169 -21.59 11.74 19.83
C THR A 169 -21.09 12.98 20.57
N ASN A 170 -19.87 12.94 21.11
CA ASN A 170 -19.30 14.03 21.87
C ASN A 170 -19.20 15.32 21.03
N PRO A 171 -19.53 16.50 21.61
CA PRO A 171 -19.48 17.79 20.92
C PRO A 171 -18.14 18.14 20.26
N ILE A 172 -17.03 17.54 20.70
CA ILE A 172 -15.73 17.73 20.05
C ILE A 172 -15.69 17.22 18.61
N TYR A 173 -16.60 16.32 18.22
CA TYR A 173 -16.73 15.78 16.87
C TYR A 173 -17.87 16.41 16.07
N SER A 174 -18.58 17.43 16.60
CA SER A 174 -19.76 18.03 15.97
C SER A 174 -19.50 18.46 14.52
N GLU A 175 -18.33 19.06 14.25
CA GLU A 175 -17.95 19.45 12.90
C GLU A 175 -18.01 18.30 11.88
N TYR A 176 -17.63 17.10 12.29
CA TYR A 176 -17.60 15.94 11.41
C TYR A 176 -18.95 15.22 11.37
N ILE A 177 -19.67 15.22 12.48
CA ILE A 177 -21.02 14.65 12.57
C ILE A 177 -22.03 15.45 11.73
N GLU A 178 -21.87 16.77 11.66
CA GLU A 178 -22.66 17.62 10.77
C GLU A 178 -22.42 17.30 9.28
N LYS A 179 -21.19 17.00 8.91
CA LYS A 179 -20.81 16.62 7.54
C LYS A 179 -21.19 15.18 7.18
N ALA A 180 -21.13 14.27 8.12
CA ALA A 180 -21.46 12.86 7.98
C ALA A 180 -22.12 12.36 9.28
N PRO A 181 -23.46 12.36 9.34
CA PRO A 181 -24.18 11.91 10.54
C PRO A 181 -23.76 10.50 10.97
N VAL A 182 -23.70 10.30 12.30
CA VAL A 182 -23.44 8.99 12.87
C VAL A 182 -24.73 8.39 13.42
N PHE A 183 -24.97 7.14 13.09
CA PHE A 183 -26.09 6.34 13.57
C PHE A 183 -25.55 5.23 14.45
N LEU A 184 -26.18 5.01 15.59
CA LEU A 184 -25.82 3.99 16.55
C LEU A 184 -26.79 2.79 16.49
N LYS A 185 -26.56 1.77 17.28
CA LYS A 185 -27.36 0.51 17.29
C LYS A 185 -28.86 0.73 17.31
N THR A 186 -29.34 1.73 18.02
CA THR A 186 -30.78 2.05 18.16
C THR A 186 -31.30 2.98 17.07
N ASP A 187 -30.45 3.47 16.17
CA ASP A 187 -30.80 4.49 15.18
C ASP A 187 -31.11 3.93 13.79
N ALA A 188 -31.33 2.62 13.67
CA ALA A 188 -31.64 1.98 12.38
C ALA A 188 -32.78 2.67 11.62
N GLN A 189 -33.84 3.10 12.31
CA GLN A 189 -34.96 3.85 11.71
C GLN A 189 -34.54 5.25 11.24
N LYS A 190 -33.64 5.91 11.96
CA LYS A 190 -33.11 7.23 11.56
C LYS A 190 -32.25 7.09 10.31
N LEU A 191 -31.40 6.05 10.23
CA LEU A 191 -30.60 5.74 9.03
C LEU A 191 -31.51 5.39 7.85
N GLN A 192 -32.57 4.59 8.08
CA GLN A 192 -33.55 4.31 7.04
C GLN A 192 -34.18 5.60 6.49
N ASN A 193 -34.61 6.50 7.35
CA ASN A 193 -35.15 7.80 6.95
C ASN A 193 -34.11 8.64 6.21
N PHE A 194 -32.86 8.65 6.66
CA PHE A 194 -31.76 9.35 5.99
C PHE A 194 -31.57 8.87 4.55
N ILE A 195 -31.67 7.57 4.30
CA ILE A 195 -31.60 6.97 2.97
C ILE A 195 -32.85 7.33 2.14
N LYS A 196 -34.05 7.14 2.72
CA LYS A 196 -35.34 7.42 2.07
C LYS A 196 -35.46 8.89 1.61
N ASP A 197 -34.92 9.82 2.37
CA ASP A 197 -34.98 11.25 2.03
C ASP A 197 -34.13 11.58 0.78
N ARG A 198 -33.14 10.75 0.46
CA ARG A 198 -32.17 10.98 -0.61
C ARG A 198 -32.40 10.10 -1.83
N ILE A 199 -32.90 8.89 -1.65
CA ILE A 199 -33.14 7.92 -2.72
C ILE A 199 -34.65 7.73 -2.85
N LYS A 200 -35.23 8.42 -3.81
CA LYS A 200 -36.69 8.40 -4.07
C LYS A 200 -37.04 7.51 -5.25
N TYR A 201 -36.17 7.43 -6.23
CA TYR A 201 -36.35 6.62 -7.43
C TYR A 201 -35.13 5.73 -7.61
N GLY A 202 -35.36 4.55 -8.19
CA GLY A 202 -34.28 3.61 -8.47
C GLY A 202 -33.41 4.04 -9.64
N ALA A 203 -32.40 3.25 -9.93
CA ALA A 203 -31.42 3.58 -10.95
C ALA A 203 -31.93 3.25 -12.34
N LYS A 204 -32.31 4.24 -13.12
CA LYS A 204 -32.49 4.11 -14.59
C LYS A 204 -31.15 3.90 -15.27
N ASP A 205 -30.11 4.60 -14.79
CA ASP A 205 -28.70 4.43 -15.15
C ASP A 205 -27.95 4.11 -13.88
N ASP A 206 -27.03 3.16 -13.95
CA ASP A 206 -26.27 2.72 -12.76
C ASP A 206 -25.22 3.75 -12.37
N ILE A 207 -25.59 4.62 -11.43
CA ILE A 207 -24.76 5.74 -10.96
C ILE A 207 -23.43 5.22 -10.41
N VAL A 208 -23.41 4.07 -9.73
CA VAL A 208 -22.18 3.51 -9.15
C VAL A 208 -21.22 3.09 -10.26
N TRP A 209 -21.72 2.46 -11.32
CA TRP A 209 -20.93 2.14 -12.51
C TRP A 209 -20.44 3.37 -13.28
N LEU A 210 -21.23 4.42 -13.34
CA LEU A 210 -20.82 5.69 -13.94
C LEU A 210 -19.66 6.31 -13.14
N ILE A 211 -19.71 6.24 -11.81
CA ILE A 211 -18.64 6.69 -10.93
C ILE A 211 -17.39 5.82 -11.10
N ASP A 212 -17.55 4.51 -11.15
CA ASP A 212 -16.42 3.57 -11.27
C ASP A 212 -15.67 3.72 -12.60
N LYS A 213 -16.40 3.91 -13.70
CA LYS A 213 -15.84 4.19 -15.04
C LYS A 213 -15.45 5.65 -15.24
N GLY A 214 -15.78 6.52 -14.29
CA GLY A 214 -15.51 7.95 -14.36
C GLY A 214 -14.02 8.25 -14.46
N LYS A 215 -13.67 9.25 -15.27
CA LYS A 215 -12.28 9.71 -15.38
C LYS A 215 -11.81 10.27 -14.05
N LEU A 216 -10.65 9.79 -13.63
CA LEU A 216 -10.01 10.26 -12.41
C LEU A 216 -9.12 11.45 -12.72
N ARG A 217 -9.54 12.61 -12.30
CA ARG A 217 -8.76 13.84 -12.38
C ARG A 217 -8.78 14.54 -11.05
N PRO A 218 -7.64 14.63 -10.35
CA PRO A 218 -7.54 15.46 -9.17
C PRO A 218 -8.03 16.86 -9.49
N SER A 219 -8.94 17.38 -8.69
CA SER A 219 -9.40 18.77 -8.83
C SER A 219 -8.26 19.75 -8.63
N LYS A 220 -7.26 19.37 -7.81
CA LYS A 220 -6.12 20.22 -7.42
C LYS A 220 -4.88 19.36 -7.20
N GLN A 221 -3.71 19.90 -7.56
CA GLN A 221 -2.42 19.35 -7.16
C GLN A 221 -1.89 20.03 -5.90
N LEU A 222 -1.07 19.32 -5.13
CA LEU A 222 -0.46 19.86 -3.91
C LEU A 222 0.28 21.17 -4.18
N ALA A 223 1.09 21.23 -5.25
CA ALA A 223 1.83 22.44 -5.58
C ALA A 223 0.90 23.61 -5.97
N ASP A 224 -0.22 23.35 -6.65
CA ASP A 224 -1.18 24.37 -7.05
C ASP A 224 -2.02 24.86 -5.84
N ALA A 225 -2.36 23.97 -4.93
CA ALA A 225 -3.13 24.28 -3.71
C ALA A 225 -2.29 24.99 -2.63
N LEU A 226 -0.96 24.92 -2.71
CA LEU A 226 -0.05 25.37 -1.66
C LEU A 226 -0.27 26.83 -1.27
N THR A 227 -0.48 27.71 -2.24
CA THR A 227 -0.76 29.14 -1.98
C THR A 227 -2.01 29.36 -1.12
N SER A 228 -3.07 28.65 -1.46
CA SER A 228 -4.34 28.69 -0.73
C SER A 228 -4.22 28.10 0.67
N MET A 229 -3.49 26.99 0.80
CA MET A 229 -3.21 26.35 2.10
C MET A 229 -2.45 27.27 3.03
N ILE A 230 -1.39 27.94 2.56
CA ILE A 230 -0.61 28.89 3.38
C ILE A 230 -1.46 30.09 3.78
N LYS A 231 -2.43 30.53 2.93
CA LYS A 231 -3.42 31.55 3.30
C LYS A 231 -4.47 31.06 4.30
N GLY A 232 -4.46 29.77 4.60
CA GLY A 232 -5.27 29.18 5.66
C GLY A 232 -6.48 28.39 5.22
N ASN A 233 -6.67 28.20 3.93
CA ASN A 233 -7.77 27.38 3.40
C ASN A 233 -7.43 25.89 3.51
N GLN A 234 -8.44 25.08 3.80
CA GLN A 234 -8.30 23.63 3.78
C GLN A 234 -8.49 23.13 2.34
N GLU A 235 -7.42 22.71 1.71
CA GLU A 235 -7.43 22.25 0.33
C GLU A 235 -7.43 20.72 0.19
N PHE A 236 -6.94 20.01 1.22
CA PHE A 236 -6.91 18.56 1.26
C PHE A 236 -7.49 18.05 2.57
N VAL A 237 -8.31 17.02 2.46
CA VAL A 237 -8.76 16.23 3.59
C VAL A 237 -7.82 15.04 3.70
N LEU A 238 -7.21 14.88 4.87
CA LEU A 238 -6.31 13.77 5.15
C LEU A 238 -7.15 12.51 5.37
N LEU A 239 -6.78 11.42 4.74
CA LEU A 239 -7.42 10.13 5.00
C LEU A 239 -6.95 9.53 6.33
N ASP A 240 -7.63 8.51 6.78
CA ASP A 240 -7.49 7.84 8.09
C ASP A 240 -6.09 7.86 8.71
N ASP A 241 -5.17 7.08 8.13
CA ASP A 241 -3.79 6.96 8.61
C ASP A 241 -3.01 8.28 8.50
N GLN A 242 -3.26 9.07 7.45
CA GLN A 242 -2.68 10.42 7.32
C GLN A 242 -3.18 11.35 8.42
N LYS A 243 -4.47 11.27 8.77
CA LYS A 243 -5.05 12.07 9.85
C LYS A 243 -4.47 11.67 11.20
N VAL A 244 -4.31 10.37 11.46
CA VAL A 244 -3.66 9.87 12.68
C VAL A 244 -2.22 10.38 12.79
N VAL A 245 -1.43 10.30 11.71
CA VAL A 245 -0.06 10.81 11.67
C VAL A 245 -0.02 12.32 11.92
N PHE A 246 -0.91 13.06 11.26
CA PHE A 246 -1.02 14.52 11.40
C PHE A 246 -1.30 14.94 12.84
N GLU A 247 -2.33 14.35 13.46
CA GLU A 247 -2.72 14.67 14.84
C GLU A 247 -1.65 14.25 15.84
N THR A 248 -0.99 13.12 15.62
CA THR A 248 0.14 12.67 16.44
C THR A 248 1.31 13.65 16.35
N ALA A 249 1.63 14.15 15.15
CA ALA A 249 2.68 15.15 14.97
C ALA A 249 2.36 16.49 15.68
N ILE A 250 1.11 16.94 15.61
CA ILE A 250 0.66 18.16 16.33
C ILE A 250 0.81 17.98 17.84
N GLU A 251 0.36 16.84 18.38
CA GLU A 251 0.49 16.53 19.80
C GLU A 251 1.96 16.53 20.24
N MET A 252 2.83 15.87 19.46
CA MET A 252 4.27 15.80 19.78
C MET A 252 4.96 17.15 19.67
N ALA A 253 4.59 18.00 18.70
CA ALA A 253 5.12 19.34 18.58
C ALA A 253 4.76 20.19 19.79
N ASN A 254 3.52 20.10 20.28
CA ASN A 254 3.06 20.82 21.47
C ASN A 254 3.78 20.32 22.73
N LYS A 255 3.99 19.01 22.87
CA LYS A 255 4.76 18.41 23.99
C LYS A 255 6.25 18.76 23.93
N GLY A 256 6.85 18.85 22.75
CA GLY A 256 8.23 19.25 22.56
C GLY A 256 8.53 20.64 23.06
N ASN A 257 7.54 21.54 22.99
CA ASN A 257 7.65 22.87 23.59
C ASN A 257 7.73 22.86 25.12
N ALA A 258 7.39 21.75 25.79
CA ALA A 258 7.40 21.62 27.26
C ALA A 258 8.70 21.03 27.83
N GLY A 259 9.75 20.78 27.03
CA GLY A 259 11.08 20.49 27.56
C GLY A 259 11.87 19.32 26.93
N LYS A 260 11.28 18.14 26.65
CA LYS A 260 11.99 17.03 26.01
C LYS A 260 11.88 17.13 24.49
N LYS A 261 12.97 16.76 23.80
CA LYS A 261 12.92 16.62 22.32
C LYS A 261 12.00 15.46 21.92
N HIS A 262 11.24 15.66 20.86
CA HIS A 262 10.35 14.66 20.31
C HIS A 262 10.72 14.39 18.84
N VAL A 263 10.75 13.14 18.46
CA VAL A 263 11.06 12.70 17.09
C VAL A 263 9.96 11.75 16.60
N LEU A 264 9.30 12.12 15.51
CA LEU A 264 8.34 11.27 14.82
C LEU A 264 8.96 10.72 13.54
N ILE A 265 8.97 9.41 13.39
CA ILE A 265 9.42 8.74 12.15
C ILE A 265 8.18 8.20 11.45
N VAL A 266 7.93 8.69 10.24
CA VAL A 266 6.78 8.31 9.42
C VAL A 266 7.28 7.51 8.22
N GLU A 267 7.09 6.21 8.24
CA GLU A 267 7.38 5.35 7.12
C GLU A 267 6.25 5.41 6.09
N GLY A 268 6.58 5.42 4.81
CA GLY A 268 5.58 5.34 3.76
C GLY A 268 6.22 5.17 2.39
N GLY A 269 5.64 4.30 1.58
CA GLY A 269 6.05 4.05 0.20
C GLY A 269 5.86 5.26 -0.73
N PRO A 270 6.20 5.11 -2.01
CA PRO A 270 5.93 6.14 -3.01
C PRO A 270 4.40 6.36 -3.10
N GLY A 271 3.93 7.60 -3.05
CA GLY A 271 2.51 7.90 -3.22
C GLY A 271 1.60 7.71 -2.02
N THR A 272 2.14 7.48 -0.82
CA THR A 272 1.33 7.39 0.41
C THR A 272 0.90 8.76 0.97
N GLY A 273 1.19 9.84 0.27
CA GLY A 273 0.81 11.19 0.68
C GLY A 273 1.72 11.83 1.72
N LYS A 274 2.96 11.35 1.90
CA LYS A 274 3.96 11.92 2.82
C LYS A 274 4.07 13.44 2.71
N SER A 275 4.25 13.94 1.48
CA SER A 275 4.40 15.38 1.23
C SER A 275 3.09 16.16 1.49
N VAL A 276 1.92 15.54 1.28
CA VAL A 276 0.62 16.17 1.61
C VAL A 276 0.52 16.36 3.11
N VAL A 277 0.84 15.34 3.91
CA VAL A 277 0.86 15.43 5.38
C VAL A 277 1.90 16.47 5.83
N ALA A 278 3.12 16.43 5.24
CA ALA A 278 4.20 17.35 5.58
C ALA A 278 3.81 18.83 5.36
N VAL A 279 3.17 19.14 4.24
CA VAL A 279 2.72 20.51 3.93
C VAL A 279 1.56 20.92 4.83
N ASN A 280 0.59 20.05 5.11
CA ASN A 280 -0.50 20.34 6.06
C ASN A 280 0.06 20.60 7.46
N LEU A 281 1.07 19.85 7.91
CA LEU A 281 1.76 20.09 9.18
C LEU A 281 2.47 21.44 9.20
N LEU A 282 3.18 21.79 8.13
CA LEU A 282 3.83 23.12 8.02
C LEU A 282 2.83 24.24 8.23
N VAL A 283 1.71 24.19 7.52
CA VAL A 283 0.65 25.20 7.60
C VAL A 283 0.05 25.26 9.02
N GLN A 284 -0.30 24.12 9.58
CA GLN A 284 -0.98 24.07 10.88
C GLN A 284 -0.07 24.51 12.02
N LEU A 285 1.16 24.04 12.06
CA LEU A 285 2.12 24.42 13.11
C LEU A 285 2.50 25.91 13.03
N THR A 286 2.65 26.43 11.80
CA THR A 286 2.87 27.87 11.58
C THR A 286 1.68 28.72 12.07
N LYS A 287 0.43 28.29 11.79
CA LYS A 287 -0.78 28.95 12.32
C LYS A 287 -0.84 28.96 13.85
N GLN A 288 -0.34 27.91 14.49
CA GLN A 288 -0.23 27.84 15.95
C GLN A 288 0.91 28.69 16.53
N GLY A 289 1.64 29.43 15.69
CA GLY A 289 2.76 30.27 16.12
C GLY A 289 4.05 29.50 16.43
N ILE A 290 4.10 28.20 16.06
CA ILE A 290 5.30 27.39 16.23
C ILE A 290 6.27 27.70 15.09
N VAL A 291 7.51 28.09 15.42
CA VAL A 291 8.55 28.37 14.42
C VAL A 291 8.89 27.07 13.71
N THR A 292 8.41 26.91 12.47
CA THR A 292 8.43 25.66 11.71
C THR A 292 9.08 25.85 10.34
N GLN A 293 9.88 24.89 9.91
CA GLN A 293 10.44 24.84 8.54
C GLN A 293 10.19 23.46 7.90
N TYR A 294 9.93 23.49 6.60
CA TYR A 294 9.92 22.32 5.74
C TYR A 294 11.32 22.10 5.18
N VAL A 295 11.89 20.95 5.48
CA VAL A 295 13.26 20.58 5.15
C VAL A 295 13.24 19.49 4.08
N SER A 296 13.90 19.71 2.95
CA SER A 296 14.12 18.68 1.95
C SER A 296 15.50 18.84 1.34
N LYS A 297 16.26 17.75 1.27
CA LYS A 297 17.55 17.75 0.58
C LYS A 297 17.36 17.93 -0.93
N ASN A 298 16.31 17.37 -1.51
CA ASN A 298 16.03 17.46 -2.92
C ASN A 298 15.61 18.89 -3.31
N ALA A 299 16.31 19.47 -4.27
CA ALA A 299 16.02 20.82 -4.75
C ALA A 299 14.77 20.89 -5.65
N ALA A 300 14.44 19.81 -6.36
CA ALA A 300 13.35 19.82 -7.34
C ALA A 300 11.98 20.16 -6.73
N PRO A 301 11.47 19.50 -5.67
CA PRO A 301 10.20 19.90 -5.04
C PRO A 301 10.25 21.31 -4.49
N ARG A 302 11.36 21.71 -3.84
CA ARG A 302 11.52 23.06 -3.30
C ARG A 302 11.42 24.13 -4.38
N SER A 303 12.06 23.92 -5.53
CA SER A 303 12.00 24.87 -6.65
C SER A 303 10.59 25.00 -7.23
N VAL A 304 9.82 23.90 -7.28
CA VAL A 304 8.40 23.91 -7.68
C VAL A 304 7.56 24.71 -6.69
N TYR A 305 7.73 24.46 -5.40
CA TYR A 305 7.00 25.21 -4.36
C TYR A 305 7.35 26.69 -4.36
N THR A 306 8.65 27.03 -4.49
CA THR A 306 9.10 28.41 -4.59
C THR A 306 8.49 29.10 -5.79
N ASN A 307 8.48 28.46 -6.95
CA ASN A 307 7.90 29.02 -8.18
C ASN A 307 6.39 29.28 -8.03
N LYS A 308 5.63 28.31 -7.49
CA LYS A 308 4.18 28.43 -7.28
C LYS A 308 3.79 29.48 -6.24
N LEU A 309 4.63 29.76 -5.26
CA LEU A 309 4.43 30.76 -4.23
C LEU A 309 4.91 32.16 -4.66
N SER A 310 5.79 32.23 -5.63
CA SER A 310 6.30 33.49 -6.18
C SER A 310 5.14 34.33 -6.74
N GLY A 311 5.13 35.62 -6.41
CA GLY A 311 4.02 36.51 -6.76
C GLY A 311 2.91 36.61 -5.70
N SER A 312 2.73 35.57 -4.86
CA SER A 312 1.76 35.59 -3.75
C SER A 312 2.39 35.94 -2.39
N PHE A 313 3.66 35.61 -2.23
CA PHE A 313 4.41 35.85 -0.98
C PHE A 313 5.79 36.45 -1.27
N LYS A 314 6.35 37.17 -0.28
CA LYS A 314 7.71 37.70 -0.36
C LYS A 314 8.73 36.53 -0.44
N LYS A 315 9.75 36.66 -1.28
CA LYS A 315 10.80 35.66 -1.46
C LYS A 315 11.46 35.25 -0.14
N SER A 316 11.76 36.21 0.74
CA SER A 316 12.32 35.95 2.07
C SER A 316 11.45 35.08 2.95
N TYR A 317 10.14 35.20 2.85
CA TYR A 317 9.19 34.35 3.56
C TYR A 317 9.24 32.91 3.03
N ILE A 318 9.23 32.76 1.70
CA ILE A 318 9.30 31.44 1.05
C ILE A 318 10.63 30.73 1.39
N ASP A 319 11.76 31.45 1.30
CA ASP A 319 13.11 30.94 1.58
C ASP A 319 13.29 30.54 3.06
N ASN A 320 12.46 31.11 3.94
CA ASN A 320 12.41 30.71 5.35
C ASN A 320 11.53 29.49 5.62
N LEU A 321 10.50 29.27 4.80
CA LEU A 321 9.61 28.12 4.96
C LEU A 321 10.23 26.83 4.38
N PHE A 322 10.85 26.92 3.20
CA PHE A 322 11.35 25.77 2.43
C PHE A 322 12.87 25.79 2.34
N VAL A 323 13.51 24.93 3.11
CA VAL A 323 14.97 24.96 3.27
C VAL A 323 15.66 23.65 2.89
N GLY A 324 16.94 23.73 2.58
CA GLY A 324 17.79 22.54 2.37
C GLY A 324 18.30 21.96 3.68
N SER A 325 18.56 20.65 3.71
CA SER A 325 19.05 19.93 4.89
C SER A 325 20.39 20.42 5.45
N GLY A 326 21.23 21.10 4.64
CA GLY A 326 22.51 21.63 5.08
C GLY A 326 22.45 22.99 5.80
N LYS A 327 21.25 23.51 6.08
CA LYS A 327 21.09 24.82 6.77
C LYS A 327 21.37 24.75 8.28
N PHE A 328 21.43 23.56 8.87
CA PHE A 328 21.38 23.36 10.31
C PHE A 328 22.74 23.14 10.99
N ILE A 329 23.87 23.31 10.26
CA ILE A 329 25.22 23.02 10.72
C ILE A 329 25.56 23.78 12.02
N ASP A 330 25.41 25.10 12.01
CA ASP A 330 25.78 25.99 13.12
C ASP A 330 24.54 26.54 13.87
N VAL A 331 23.39 25.90 13.72
CA VAL A 331 22.17 26.35 14.38
C VAL A 331 22.21 25.94 15.84
N PRO A 332 21.94 26.88 16.77
CA PRO A 332 21.88 26.58 18.20
C PRO A 332 20.81 25.53 18.51
N GLU A 333 21.00 24.83 19.60
CA GLU A 333 20.07 23.79 20.05
C GLU A 333 18.67 24.35 20.28
N SER A 334 17.64 23.60 19.85
CA SER A 334 16.22 23.91 20.07
C SER A 334 15.76 25.29 19.56
N THR A 335 16.44 25.81 18.52
CA THR A 335 16.08 27.09 17.88
C THR A 335 14.68 27.04 17.23
N PHE A 336 14.34 25.90 16.63
CA PHE A 336 13.05 25.70 15.98
C PHE A 336 12.07 24.97 16.90
N GLY A 337 10.81 25.37 16.85
CA GLY A 337 9.73 24.62 17.50
C GLY A 337 9.51 23.28 16.79
N ALA A 338 9.52 23.30 15.45
CA ALA A 338 9.36 22.11 14.65
C ALA A 338 10.17 22.12 13.35
N LEU A 339 10.74 20.97 12.97
CA LEU A 339 11.33 20.73 11.64
C LEU A 339 10.62 19.55 10.98
N ILE A 340 10.10 19.77 9.78
CA ILE A 340 9.38 18.78 8.98
C ILE A 340 10.29 18.34 7.86
N VAL A 341 10.83 17.12 7.93
CA VAL A 341 11.84 16.59 7.01
C VAL A 341 11.16 15.66 6.01
N ASP A 342 10.98 16.13 4.80
CA ASP A 342 10.46 15.30 3.70
C ASP A 342 11.60 14.65 2.91
N GLU A 343 11.35 13.45 2.38
CA GLU A 343 12.36 12.60 1.70
C GLU A 343 13.59 12.37 2.59
N ALA A 344 13.37 12.06 3.87
CA ALA A 344 14.44 11.97 4.87
C ALA A 344 15.50 10.89 4.55
N HIS A 345 15.14 9.86 3.78
CA HIS A 345 16.08 8.84 3.29
C HIS A 345 17.23 9.42 2.45
N ARG A 346 17.10 10.67 1.97
CA ARG A 346 18.13 11.37 1.20
C ARG A 346 19.15 12.13 2.04
N LEU A 347 18.97 12.23 3.36
CA LEU A 347 19.91 12.93 4.24
C LEU A 347 21.30 12.30 4.18
N ASN A 348 22.34 13.12 4.28
CA ASN A 348 23.75 12.74 4.24
C ASN A 348 24.43 12.90 5.59
N GLU A 349 25.59 12.24 5.74
CA GLU A 349 26.46 12.47 6.88
C GLU A 349 26.95 13.93 6.90
N LYS A 350 27.47 14.43 5.79
CA LYS A 350 28.02 15.79 5.72
C LYS A 350 27.36 16.63 4.63
N SER A 351 27.33 17.92 4.86
CA SER A 351 26.81 18.95 3.95
C SER A 351 27.92 19.56 3.07
N GLY A 352 27.55 20.46 2.17
CA GLY A 352 28.45 21.18 1.27
C GLY A 352 28.76 20.41 -0.02
N LEU A 353 29.29 21.15 -1.01
CA LEU A 353 29.57 20.63 -2.34
C LEU A 353 30.58 19.46 -2.31
N PHE A 354 31.55 19.53 -1.41
CA PHE A 354 32.58 18.50 -1.20
C PHE A 354 32.26 17.53 -0.06
N SER A 355 31.07 17.58 0.55
CA SER A 355 30.71 16.80 1.73
C SER A 355 31.70 16.97 2.89
N ASN A 356 32.08 18.18 3.20
CA ASN A 356 33.10 18.56 4.18
C ASN A 356 32.56 19.51 5.26
N LEU A 357 31.29 19.89 5.21
CA LEU A 357 30.68 20.81 6.17
C LEU A 357 29.72 20.03 7.09
N GLY A 358 29.69 20.46 8.34
CA GLY A 358 28.86 19.84 9.37
C GLY A 358 29.33 18.49 9.84
N GLU A 359 28.51 17.87 10.66
CA GLU A 359 28.81 16.58 11.29
C GLU A 359 27.91 15.46 10.77
N ASN A 360 26.60 15.62 10.94
CA ASN A 360 25.58 14.68 10.47
C ASN A 360 24.25 15.42 10.34
N GLN A 361 23.65 15.41 9.13
CA GLN A 361 22.43 16.17 8.86
C GLN A 361 21.24 15.75 9.73
N ILE A 362 21.12 14.47 10.10
CA ILE A 362 20.07 13.99 11.01
C ILE A 362 20.30 14.57 12.42
N LEU A 363 21.52 14.49 12.89
CA LEU A 363 21.93 15.02 14.20
C LEU A 363 21.71 16.54 14.26
N GLU A 364 22.15 17.27 13.23
CA GLU A 364 22.02 18.72 13.14
C GLU A 364 20.54 19.14 13.18
N ILE A 365 19.65 18.43 12.47
CA ILE A 365 18.22 18.68 12.47
C ILE A 365 17.60 18.39 13.84
N ILE A 366 17.88 17.21 14.43
CA ILE A 366 17.34 16.86 15.77
C ILE A 366 17.85 17.82 16.84
N ARG A 367 19.14 18.21 16.79
CA ARG A 367 19.70 19.18 17.69
C ARG A 367 18.99 20.52 17.61
N SER A 368 18.73 21.01 16.39
CA SER A 368 18.21 22.35 16.14
C SER A 368 16.71 22.52 16.47
N ALA A 369 15.96 21.45 16.68
CA ALA A 369 14.52 21.51 16.90
C ALA A 369 14.08 20.90 18.24
N LYS A 370 12.93 21.36 18.73
CA LYS A 370 12.22 20.74 19.87
C LYS A 370 11.41 19.52 19.41
N PHE A 371 10.83 19.61 18.21
CA PHE A 371 10.15 18.51 17.54
C PHE A 371 10.68 18.34 16.12
N SER A 372 10.95 17.10 15.71
CA SER A 372 11.35 16.79 14.36
C SER A 372 10.50 15.63 13.82
N VAL A 373 9.91 15.78 12.65
CA VAL A 373 9.23 14.69 11.95
C VAL A 373 10.00 14.33 10.69
N PHE A 374 10.28 13.04 10.52
CA PHE A 374 11.02 12.51 9.38
C PHE A 374 10.10 11.59 8.53
N PHE A 375 9.77 12.02 7.32
CA PHE A 375 9.09 11.20 6.35
C PHE A 375 10.13 10.40 5.56
N VAL A 376 10.09 9.08 5.70
CA VAL A 376 11.12 8.19 5.19
C VAL A 376 10.53 7.08 4.32
N ASP A 377 11.30 6.67 3.31
CA ASP A 377 11.10 5.46 2.53
C ASP A 377 12.47 4.83 2.26
N ASP A 378 12.85 3.85 3.05
CA ASP A 378 14.18 3.23 2.95
C ASP A 378 14.43 2.62 1.55
N LYS A 379 13.36 2.25 0.82
CA LYS A 379 13.44 1.72 -0.56
C LYS A 379 13.61 2.78 -1.65
N GLN A 380 13.60 4.07 -1.30
CA GLN A 380 13.92 5.18 -2.20
C GLN A 380 15.33 5.74 -1.99
N ARG A 381 16.19 5.05 -1.28
CA ARG A 381 17.61 5.37 -1.19
C ARG A 381 18.26 5.18 -2.57
N ILE A 382 18.81 6.24 -3.13
CA ILE A 382 19.38 6.26 -4.50
C ILE A 382 20.80 6.81 -4.55
N HIS A 383 21.45 7.00 -3.41
CA HIS A 383 22.80 7.53 -3.32
C HIS A 383 23.61 6.81 -2.24
N ILE A 384 24.86 6.46 -2.52
CA ILE A 384 25.73 5.77 -1.54
C ILE A 384 25.86 6.57 -0.22
N LYS A 385 25.85 7.91 -0.32
CA LYS A 385 25.97 8.79 0.85
C LYS A 385 24.67 9.05 1.59
N ASP A 386 23.55 8.49 1.14
CA ASP A 386 22.26 8.63 1.82
C ASP A 386 22.27 7.79 3.10
N ILE A 387 22.12 8.45 4.26
CA ILE A 387 22.15 7.80 5.59
C ILE A 387 20.79 7.83 6.30
N GLY A 388 19.80 8.52 5.74
CA GLY A 388 18.53 8.82 6.40
C GLY A 388 17.60 7.60 6.53
N THR A 389 18.08 6.48 7.02
CA THR A 389 17.28 5.30 7.30
C THR A 389 16.51 5.44 8.61
N LYS A 390 15.38 4.76 8.75
CA LYS A 390 14.64 4.67 10.02
C LYS A 390 15.55 4.31 11.19
N ARG A 391 16.41 3.31 11.00
CA ARG A 391 17.35 2.83 12.03
C ARG A 391 18.33 3.92 12.48
N GLU A 392 18.88 4.67 11.54
CA GLU A 392 19.87 5.70 11.84
C GLU A 392 19.22 6.93 12.48
N ILE A 393 18.04 7.34 12.02
CA ILE A 393 17.26 8.42 12.64
C ILE A 393 16.94 8.06 14.09
N LYS A 394 16.46 6.83 14.35
CA LYS A 394 16.17 6.36 15.70
C LYS A 394 17.44 6.34 16.59
N ARG A 395 18.57 5.80 16.09
CA ARG A 395 19.83 5.75 16.82
C ARG A 395 20.30 7.13 17.27
N ILE A 396 20.21 8.12 16.38
CA ILE A 396 20.61 9.50 16.69
C ILE A 396 19.60 10.16 17.65
N ALA A 397 18.30 9.95 17.46
CA ALA A 397 17.29 10.47 18.37
C ALA A 397 17.47 9.92 19.81
N ASP A 398 17.75 8.62 19.93
CA ASP A 398 18.03 7.97 21.22
C ASP A 398 19.25 8.59 21.90
N SER A 399 20.30 8.99 21.14
CA SER A 399 21.48 9.67 21.71
C SER A 399 21.18 11.07 22.32
N TYR A 400 20.07 11.66 21.92
CA TYR A 400 19.54 12.92 22.50
C TYR A 400 18.50 12.69 23.59
N ASN A 401 18.26 11.46 24.03
CA ASN A 401 17.18 11.10 24.97
C ASN A 401 15.82 11.62 24.48
N ALA A 402 15.61 11.70 23.18
CA ALA A 402 14.37 12.13 22.58
C ALA A 402 13.25 11.09 22.75
N VAL A 403 12.02 11.56 22.89
CA VAL A 403 10.85 10.67 22.82
C VAL A 403 10.61 10.32 21.35
N VAL A 404 10.86 9.07 20.98
CA VAL A 404 10.72 8.60 19.60
C VAL A 404 9.39 7.86 19.42
N TYR A 405 8.63 8.27 18.42
CA TYR A 405 7.44 7.54 17.97
C TYR A 405 7.62 7.17 16.49
N THR A 406 7.21 5.96 16.13
CA THR A 406 7.26 5.48 14.74
C THR A 406 5.86 5.10 14.30
N THR A 407 5.49 5.52 13.11
CA THR A 407 4.20 5.19 12.49
C THR A 407 4.38 4.94 11.00
N LYS A 408 3.35 4.42 10.34
CA LYS A 408 3.39 4.07 8.93
C LYS A 408 2.19 4.65 8.19
N LEU A 409 2.41 5.13 6.97
CA LEU A 409 1.36 5.49 6.01
C LEU A 409 1.17 4.32 5.05
N GLU A 410 -0.01 3.74 5.05
CA GLU A 410 -0.34 2.54 4.25
C GLU A 410 -1.14 2.87 2.99
N SER A 411 -1.90 3.98 3.01
CA SER A 411 -2.71 4.39 1.86
C SER A 411 -1.86 4.74 0.65
N GLN A 412 -2.14 4.14 -0.50
CA GLN A 412 -1.39 4.35 -1.75
C GLN A 412 -2.20 5.19 -2.72
N PHE A 413 -1.66 6.34 -3.15
CA PHE A 413 -2.31 7.28 -4.08
C PHE A 413 -1.63 7.36 -5.45
N ARG A 414 -0.49 6.69 -5.63
CA ARG A 414 0.18 6.56 -6.92
C ARG A 414 -0.12 5.22 -7.56
N CYS A 415 0.26 5.11 -8.82
CA CYS A 415 0.08 3.87 -9.57
C CYS A 415 -1.38 3.38 -9.54
N ASN A 416 -2.32 4.33 -9.66
CA ASN A 416 -3.76 4.07 -9.63
C ASN A 416 -4.24 3.39 -8.34
N GLY A 417 -3.55 3.63 -7.20
CA GLY A 417 -3.84 2.98 -5.92
C GLY A 417 -3.39 1.51 -5.85
N SER A 418 -2.66 1.02 -6.87
CA SER A 418 -2.29 -0.39 -6.97
C SER A 418 -1.05 -0.71 -6.12
N ASP A 419 -1.26 -1.26 -4.93
CA ASP A 419 -0.19 -1.92 -4.16
C ASP A 419 0.38 -3.12 -4.92
N GLY A 420 -0.44 -3.75 -5.77
CA GLY A 420 -0.05 -4.84 -6.64
C GLY A 420 1.07 -4.46 -7.62
N TYR A 421 0.98 -3.26 -8.24
CA TYR A 421 2.04 -2.78 -9.14
C TYR A 421 3.39 -2.60 -8.44
N LEU A 422 3.39 -1.98 -7.25
CA LEU A 422 4.62 -1.77 -6.48
C LEU A 422 5.26 -3.09 -6.04
N SER A 423 4.43 -4.02 -5.58
CA SER A 423 4.86 -5.34 -5.16
C SER A 423 5.36 -6.16 -6.36
N TRP A 424 4.64 -6.12 -7.48
CA TRP A 424 5.08 -6.74 -8.73
C TRP A 424 6.41 -6.14 -9.23
N LEU A 425 6.58 -4.83 -9.18
CA LEU A 425 7.81 -4.18 -9.61
C LEU A 425 9.00 -4.54 -8.70
N ASP A 426 8.77 -4.66 -7.37
CA ASP A 426 9.78 -5.15 -6.43
C ASP A 426 10.21 -6.57 -6.78
N ASN A 427 9.28 -7.44 -7.19
CA ASN A 427 9.55 -8.80 -7.64
C ASN A 427 10.26 -8.81 -9.02
N ALA A 428 9.75 -8.06 -9.99
CA ALA A 428 10.32 -7.98 -11.34
C ALA A 428 11.77 -7.45 -11.34
N LEU A 429 12.10 -6.51 -10.44
CA LEU A 429 13.46 -6.01 -10.22
C LEU A 429 14.28 -6.90 -9.27
N GLN A 430 13.74 -8.00 -8.79
CA GLN A 430 14.38 -8.88 -7.79
C GLN A 430 14.93 -8.10 -6.58
N ILE A 431 14.15 -7.12 -6.09
CA ILE A 431 14.43 -6.38 -4.85
C ILE A 431 13.97 -7.23 -3.67
N ARG A 432 12.81 -7.85 -3.79
CA ARG A 432 12.24 -8.82 -2.86
C ARG A 432 11.23 -9.70 -3.58
N GLU A 433 11.07 -10.90 -3.14
CA GLU A 433 9.97 -11.77 -3.57
C GLU A 433 8.66 -11.25 -2.99
N THR A 434 7.62 -11.23 -3.80
CA THR A 434 6.28 -10.80 -3.40
C THR A 434 5.22 -11.71 -4.00
N ALA A 435 4.10 -11.83 -3.32
CA ALA A 435 2.97 -12.63 -3.80
C ALA A 435 2.30 -12.03 -5.06
N ASN A 436 2.54 -10.76 -5.35
CA ASN A 436 1.96 -10.08 -6.50
C ASN A 436 2.79 -10.33 -7.76
N ILE A 437 2.55 -11.47 -8.37
CA ILE A 437 3.15 -11.84 -9.66
C ILE A 437 2.39 -11.16 -10.82
N LYS A 438 1.21 -10.58 -10.56
CA LYS A 438 0.29 -10.04 -11.59
C LYS A 438 0.14 -8.54 -11.50
N ILE A 439 0.20 -7.85 -12.65
CA ILE A 439 -0.38 -6.53 -12.84
C ILE A 439 -1.75 -6.72 -13.50
N SER A 440 -2.80 -6.13 -12.95
CA SER A 440 -4.03 -5.97 -13.70
C SER A 440 -3.84 -4.84 -14.73
N SER A 441 -4.11 -5.10 -16.00
CA SER A 441 -4.08 -4.08 -17.05
C SER A 441 -5.10 -2.96 -16.81
N ASP A 442 -6.14 -3.25 -16.03
CA ASP A 442 -7.20 -2.31 -15.70
C ASP A 442 -6.79 -1.35 -14.56
N ASP A 443 -5.87 -1.81 -13.69
CA ASP A 443 -5.44 -1.03 -12.53
C ASP A 443 -4.31 -0.04 -12.88
N TYR A 444 -3.39 -0.43 -13.77
CA TYR A 444 -2.23 0.40 -14.10
C TYR A 444 -1.72 0.17 -15.53
N ASP A 445 -1.64 1.22 -16.34
CA ASP A 445 -1.22 1.16 -17.75
C ASP A 445 0.31 0.98 -17.83
N PHE A 446 0.78 -0.28 -17.75
CA PHE A 446 2.20 -0.61 -17.90
C PHE A 446 2.46 -1.19 -19.29
N ARG A 447 3.43 -0.60 -20.03
CA ARG A 447 3.78 -1.03 -21.40
C ARG A 447 5.28 -1.10 -21.62
N ILE A 448 5.71 -2.07 -22.41
CA ILE A 448 7.09 -2.23 -22.87
C ILE A 448 7.15 -1.91 -24.36
N PHE A 449 8.11 -1.10 -24.74
CA PHE A 449 8.35 -0.68 -26.12
C PHE A 449 9.67 -1.27 -26.64
N SER A 450 9.65 -1.75 -27.88
CA SER A 450 10.85 -2.26 -28.56
C SER A 450 11.69 -1.15 -29.22
N ASP A 451 11.09 0.02 -29.48
CA ASP A 451 11.72 1.19 -30.07
C ASP A 451 11.59 2.40 -29.12
N PRO A 452 12.70 3.05 -28.74
CA PRO A 452 12.66 4.24 -27.88
C PRO A 452 11.99 5.46 -28.53
N ASN A 453 11.88 5.51 -29.88
CA ASN A 453 11.14 6.56 -30.57
C ASN A 453 9.64 6.39 -30.37
N GLU A 454 9.13 5.17 -30.48
CA GLU A 454 7.72 4.86 -30.21
C GLU A 454 7.35 5.19 -28.75
N LEU A 455 8.22 4.84 -27.80
CA LEU A 455 8.07 5.23 -26.41
C LEU A 455 7.98 6.76 -26.25
N PHE A 456 8.89 7.48 -26.89
CA PHE A 456 8.92 8.95 -26.83
C PHE A 456 7.63 9.57 -27.41
N ASP A 457 7.17 9.09 -28.56
CA ASP A 457 5.95 9.57 -29.19
C ASP A 457 4.71 9.24 -28.35
N ALA A 458 4.64 8.07 -27.75
CA ALA A 458 3.56 7.69 -26.84
C ALA A 458 3.50 8.64 -25.63
N ILE A 459 4.65 8.95 -25.00
CA ILE A 459 4.72 9.90 -23.88
C ILE A 459 4.37 11.32 -24.32
N LYS A 460 4.85 11.75 -25.49
CA LYS A 460 4.52 13.06 -26.07
C LYS A 460 3.02 13.20 -26.34
N ASN A 461 2.38 12.15 -26.83
CA ASN A 461 0.93 12.14 -27.04
C ASN A 461 0.16 12.23 -25.71
N LYS A 462 0.58 11.49 -24.68
CA LYS A 462 -0.01 11.60 -23.33
C LYS A 462 0.19 13.01 -22.74
N ASN A 463 1.33 13.65 -23.03
CA ASN A 463 1.65 14.98 -22.53
C ASN A 463 0.74 16.10 -23.08
N ARG A 464 0.21 15.94 -24.30
CA ARG A 464 -0.69 16.92 -24.94
C ARG A 464 -1.94 17.25 -24.13
N THR A 465 -2.37 16.31 -23.29
CA THR A 465 -3.62 16.46 -22.52
C THR A 465 -3.48 17.50 -21.40
N ASN A 466 -2.36 17.51 -20.67
CA ASN A 466 -2.24 18.32 -19.46
C ASN A 466 -0.81 18.67 -19.04
N ASN A 467 0.15 18.47 -19.93
CA ASN A 467 1.59 18.73 -19.70
C ASN A 467 2.19 17.96 -18.48
N LYS A 468 1.69 16.75 -18.18
CA LYS A 468 2.09 15.94 -17.01
C LYS A 468 2.65 14.58 -17.39
N SER A 469 3.29 14.46 -18.53
CA SER A 469 3.94 13.23 -18.95
C SER A 469 5.37 13.52 -19.40
N ARG A 470 6.34 12.75 -18.94
CA ARG A 470 7.76 12.98 -19.22
C ARG A 470 8.50 11.68 -19.44
N LEU A 471 9.54 11.74 -20.28
CA LEU A 471 10.49 10.68 -20.46
C LEU A 471 11.68 10.88 -19.50
N VAL A 472 12.08 9.82 -18.81
CA VAL A 472 13.22 9.81 -17.88
C VAL A 472 14.13 8.63 -18.17
N ALA A 473 15.38 8.70 -17.73
CA ALA A 473 16.34 7.61 -17.94
C ALA A 473 17.23 7.36 -16.72
N GLY A 474 17.78 6.15 -16.62
CA GLY A 474 18.91 5.84 -15.75
C GLY A 474 20.14 6.64 -16.17
N TYR A 475 21.00 7.01 -15.22
CA TYR A 475 22.13 7.89 -15.49
C TYR A 475 23.32 7.11 -16.07
N CYS A 476 23.11 6.53 -17.27
CA CYS A 476 24.11 5.73 -17.99
C CYS A 476 24.86 6.52 -19.06
N TRP A 477 24.41 7.71 -19.38
CA TRP A 477 25.00 8.59 -20.44
C TRP A 477 25.58 9.85 -19.83
N ASP A 478 26.76 10.25 -20.38
CA ASP A 478 27.42 11.51 -19.98
C ASP A 478 26.60 12.71 -20.42
N TRP A 479 26.61 13.78 -19.65
CA TRP A 479 25.95 15.04 -19.98
C TRP A 479 26.84 15.92 -20.82
N LYS A 480 26.83 15.70 -22.12
CA LYS A 480 27.66 16.44 -23.12
C LYS A 480 27.04 17.79 -23.45
N SER A 481 25.73 17.83 -23.60
CA SER A 481 24.94 19.03 -23.90
C SER A 481 25.11 20.16 -22.87
N GLN A 482 25.57 19.85 -21.68
CA GLN A 482 25.91 20.86 -20.66
C GLN A 482 27.12 21.74 -21.12
N LYS A 483 28.01 21.19 -21.95
CA LYS A 483 29.18 21.93 -22.47
C LYS A 483 28.91 22.51 -23.85
N ASP A 484 28.22 21.76 -24.70
CA ASP A 484 27.82 22.17 -26.03
C ASP A 484 26.35 21.80 -26.27
N ILE A 485 25.49 22.80 -26.36
CA ILE A 485 24.06 22.66 -26.54
C ILE A 485 23.66 21.91 -27.82
N ASN A 486 24.55 21.80 -28.79
CA ASN A 486 24.30 21.07 -30.03
C ASN A 486 24.54 19.55 -29.89
N GLU A 487 25.19 19.11 -28.81
CA GLU A 487 25.46 17.71 -28.54
C GLU A 487 24.25 17.02 -27.99
N TYR A 488 24.13 15.74 -28.34
CA TYR A 488 23.13 14.83 -27.73
C TYR A 488 23.76 13.97 -26.65
N ASP A 489 23.03 13.77 -25.59
CA ASP A 489 23.51 13.02 -24.42
C ASP A 489 23.12 11.55 -24.49
N ILE A 490 21.83 11.29 -24.66
CA ILE A 490 21.26 9.94 -24.72
C ILE A 490 21.17 9.56 -26.20
N VAL A 491 22.05 8.65 -26.58
CA VAL A 491 22.14 8.18 -27.96
C VAL A 491 21.99 6.66 -27.97
N ILE A 492 21.02 6.18 -28.75
CA ILE A 492 20.78 4.75 -29.01
C ILE A 492 20.87 4.57 -30.53
N PRO A 493 22.08 4.21 -31.04
CA PRO A 493 22.36 4.22 -32.47
C PRO A 493 21.50 3.29 -33.32
N GLU A 494 21.13 2.14 -32.74
CA GLU A 494 20.28 1.10 -33.36
C GLU A 494 18.98 1.68 -33.91
N PHE A 495 18.40 2.66 -33.19
CA PHE A 495 17.13 3.32 -33.54
C PHE A 495 17.28 4.75 -34.01
N ASN A 496 18.51 5.21 -34.22
CA ASN A 496 18.80 6.65 -34.49
C ASN A 496 18.14 7.57 -33.44
N PHE A 497 17.94 7.09 -32.22
CA PHE A 497 17.37 7.87 -31.13
C PHE A 497 18.44 8.76 -30.52
N LYS A 498 18.17 10.09 -30.47
CA LYS A 498 19.10 11.11 -29.95
C LYS A 498 18.32 12.12 -29.15
N LYS A 499 18.62 12.28 -27.86
CA LYS A 499 17.98 13.25 -26.97
C LYS A 499 18.97 13.87 -26.01
N GLN A 500 18.62 15.01 -25.46
CA GLN A 500 19.39 15.73 -24.47
C GLN A 500 18.80 15.48 -23.07
N TRP A 501 19.67 15.54 -22.07
CA TRP A 501 19.21 15.63 -20.67
C TRP A 501 18.47 16.95 -20.44
N ASN A 502 17.72 17.00 -19.35
CA ASN A 502 17.03 18.20 -18.92
C ASN A 502 17.99 19.38 -18.68
N PHE A 503 17.70 20.51 -19.28
CA PHE A 503 18.49 21.72 -19.07
C PHE A 503 18.15 22.41 -17.76
N ASN A 504 19.13 23.06 -17.13
CA ASN A 504 18.88 24.02 -16.06
C ASN A 504 18.24 25.27 -16.67
N SER A 505 16.96 25.45 -16.47
CA SER A 505 16.21 26.65 -16.83
C SER A 505 15.79 27.41 -15.56
N ASN A 506 15.39 28.68 -15.73
CA ASN A 506 14.80 29.47 -14.64
C ASN A 506 13.43 28.89 -14.18
N VAL A 507 12.85 27.98 -14.96
CA VAL A 507 11.60 27.26 -14.66
C VAL A 507 11.96 25.81 -14.29
N PRO A 508 11.40 25.25 -13.24
CA PRO A 508 11.58 23.83 -12.94
C PRO A 508 11.25 22.97 -14.15
N TRP A 509 12.13 22.01 -14.47
CA TRP A 509 12.02 21.19 -15.68
C TRP A 509 10.60 20.62 -15.93
N ILE A 510 9.94 20.11 -14.90
CA ILE A 510 8.61 19.52 -15.03
C ILE A 510 7.51 20.52 -15.44
N LEU A 511 7.73 21.81 -15.17
CA LEU A 511 6.76 22.88 -15.47
C LEU A 511 6.99 23.51 -16.85
N GLY A 512 8.15 23.25 -17.48
CA GLY A 512 8.48 23.79 -18.78
C GLY A 512 7.74 23.09 -19.91
N ASP A 513 7.09 23.83 -20.81
CA ASP A 513 6.33 23.26 -21.93
C ASP A 513 7.22 22.46 -22.87
N GLU A 514 8.42 22.96 -23.19
CA GLU A 514 9.38 22.30 -24.07
C GLU A 514 10.12 21.13 -23.41
N SER A 515 10.00 20.97 -22.10
CA SER A 515 10.71 19.93 -21.36
C SER A 515 10.30 18.50 -21.74
N VAL A 516 9.14 18.32 -22.39
CA VAL A 516 8.72 17.03 -22.96
C VAL A 516 9.70 16.51 -24.01
N ASN A 517 10.45 17.39 -24.66
CA ASN A 517 11.45 17.04 -25.67
C ASN A 517 12.80 16.63 -25.06
N GLN A 518 12.99 16.80 -23.77
CA GLN A 518 14.19 16.48 -22.99
C GLN A 518 13.95 15.26 -22.12
N ILE A 519 15.01 14.58 -21.71
CA ILE A 519 14.95 13.44 -20.83
C ILE A 519 15.34 13.85 -19.40
N GLY A 520 14.47 13.55 -18.44
CA GLY A 520 14.76 13.79 -17.02
C GLY A 520 15.61 12.68 -16.42
N CYS A 521 16.32 13.02 -15.35
CA CYS A 521 17.05 12.03 -14.55
C CYS A 521 16.36 11.85 -13.19
N ILE A 522 16.84 10.89 -12.40
CA ILE A 522 16.30 10.60 -11.06
C ILE A 522 16.27 11.85 -10.15
N HIS A 523 17.25 12.74 -10.27
CA HIS A 523 17.34 13.93 -9.43
C HIS A 523 16.32 15.02 -9.79
N THR A 524 15.84 15.04 -11.02
CA THR A 524 14.87 16.03 -11.51
C THR A 524 13.43 15.59 -11.37
N CYS A 525 13.17 14.28 -11.26
CA CYS A 525 11.81 13.74 -11.14
C CYS A 525 11.46 13.24 -9.74
N GLN A 526 12.43 13.00 -8.86
CA GLN A 526 12.15 12.51 -7.51
C GLN A 526 11.39 13.57 -6.68
N GLY A 527 10.34 13.14 -6.00
CA GLY A 527 9.45 14.01 -5.21
C GLY A 527 8.40 14.75 -6.06
N LEU A 528 8.34 14.51 -7.39
CA LEU A 528 7.36 15.09 -8.31
C LEU A 528 6.38 14.03 -8.80
N GLU A 529 5.22 14.46 -9.26
CA GLU A 529 4.13 13.61 -9.74
C GLU A 529 3.90 13.84 -11.24
N LEU A 530 3.80 12.73 -11.98
CA LEU A 530 3.47 12.68 -13.41
C LEU A 530 2.20 11.85 -13.60
N ASP A 531 1.41 12.12 -14.62
CA ASP A 531 0.32 11.23 -15.02
C ASP A 531 0.90 9.97 -15.67
N TYR A 532 1.79 10.16 -16.64
CA TYR A 532 2.51 9.06 -17.29
C TYR A 532 4.02 9.30 -17.24
N VAL A 533 4.76 8.24 -17.01
CA VAL A 533 6.21 8.27 -17.08
C VAL A 533 6.70 7.30 -18.15
N GLY A 534 7.58 7.77 -19.03
CA GLY A 534 8.39 6.92 -19.89
C GLY A 534 9.75 6.68 -19.23
N VAL A 535 10.25 5.46 -19.23
CA VAL A 535 11.53 5.12 -18.60
C VAL A 535 12.46 4.43 -19.61
N ILE A 536 13.63 4.98 -19.83
CA ILE A 536 14.71 4.30 -20.55
C ILE A 536 15.62 3.64 -19.51
N VAL A 537 15.64 2.31 -19.53
CA VAL A 537 16.49 1.49 -18.67
C VAL A 537 17.82 1.26 -19.38
N GLY A 538 18.91 1.69 -18.76
CA GLY A 538 20.26 1.61 -19.34
C GLY A 538 20.93 0.26 -19.13
N MET A 539 22.18 0.14 -19.59
CA MET A 539 22.98 -1.09 -19.48
C MET A 539 23.60 -1.32 -18.09
N ASP A 540 23.30 -0.46 -17.13
CA ASP A 540 23.72 -0.60 -15.72
C ASP A 540 22.90 -1.64 -14.96
N ILE A 541 21.81 -2.14 -15.56
CA ILE A 541 21.01 -3.26 -15.08
C ILE A 541 20.70 -4.20 -16.26
N ARG A 542 20.94 -5.49 -16.09
CA ARG A 542 20.79 -6.52 -17.11
C ARG A 542 20.19 -7.80 -16.52
N TYR A 543 19.74 -8.69 -17.39
CA TYR A 543 19.24 -10.01 -16.99
C TYR A 543 20.16 -11.10 -17.53
N GLU A 544 20.85 -11.81 -16.63
CA GLU A 544 21.83 -12.84 -16.95
C GLU A 544 21.61 -14.05 -16.03
N ASN A 545 21.55 -15.24 -16.58
CA ASN A 545 21.43 -16.50 -15.83
C ASN A 545 20.27 -16.48 -14.81
N ASN A 546 19.08 -16.05 -15.23
CA ASN A 546 17.87 -15.94 -14.41
C ASN A 546 18.00 -14.94 -13.24
N LYS A 547 18.97 -14.02 -13.28
CA LYS A 547 19.16 -13.02 -12.24
C LYS A 547 19.30 -11.63 -12.85
N ILE A 548 18.80 -10.66 -12.10
CA ILE A 548 19.11 -9.27 -12.38
C ILE A 548 20.50 -8.96 -11.87
N VAL A 549 21.35 -8.53 -12.78
CA VAL A 549 22.74 -8.15 -12.53
C VAL A 549 22.89 -6.65 -12.72
N THR A 550 23.47 -5.98 -11.75
CA THR A 550 23.77 -4.55 -11.81
C THR A 550 25.26 -4.29 -12.05
N ASP A 551 25.56 -3.23 -12.82
CA ASP A 551 26.93 -2.88 -13.19
C ASP A 551 27.17 -1.38 -13.07
N VAL A 552 27.84 -0.99 -11.99
CA VAL A 552 28.21 0.40 -11.72
C VAL A 552 29.08 1.00 -12.82
N LEU A 553 29.89 0.19 -13.53
CA LEU A 553 30.78 0.67 -14.58
C LEU A 553 30.04 1.08 -15.86
N LYS A 554 28.79 0.70 -16.00
CA LYS A 554 27.93 1.12 -17.11
C LYS A 554 27.19 2.44 -16.83
N ARG A 555 27.34 3.00 -15.63
CA ARG A 555 26.83 4.32 -15.31
C ARG A 555 27.84 5.39 -15.73
N SER A 556 27.34 6.60 -15.98
CA SER A 556 28.20 7.76 -16.26
C SER A 556 29.20 7.98 -15.11
N THR A 557 30.43 8.25 -15.43
CA THR A 557 31.48 8.60 -14.45
C THR A 557 31.17 9.89 -13.67
N LYS A 558 30.23 10.69 -14.17
CA LYS A 558 29.73 11.92 -13.53
C LYS A 558 28.55 11.70 -12.62
N ASP A 559 28.06 10.47 -12.54
CA ASP A 559 26.97 10.12 -11.65
C ASP A 559 27.40 10.25 -10.19
N ARG A 560 26.84 11.26 -9.52
CA ARG A 560 27.14 11.53 -8.11
C ARG A 560 26.51 10.52 -7.16
N SER A 561 25.51 9.75 -7.60
CA SER A 561 24.84 8.75 -6.76
C SER A 561 25.79 7.64 -6.33
N ILE A 562 26.77 7.32 -7.13
CA ILE A 562 27.82 6.32 -6.91
C ILE A 562 29.19 6.94 -6.62
N ALA A 563 29.26 8.25 -6.38
CA ALA A 563 30.52 8.92 -6.11
C ALA A 563 31.23 8.34 -4.87
N GLY A 564 32.50 7.97 -5.03
CA GLY A 564 33.28 7.31 -3.98
C GLY A 564 33.24 5.78 -4.02
N PHE A 565 32.46 5.18 -4.93
CA PHE A 565 32.33 3.71 -5.03
C PHE A 565 33.67 2.97 -5.14
N LYS A 566 34.61 3.48 -5.96
CA LYS A 566 35.93 2.84 -6.11
C LYS A 566 36.73 2.80 -4.81
N SER A 567 36.64 3.83 -3.97
CA SER A 567 37.28 3.87 -2.65
C SER A 567 36.55 2.96 -1.66
N TYR A 568 35.22 2.93 -1.73
CA TYR A 568 34.37 2.06 -0.92
C TYR A 568 34.62 0.59 -1.24
N LEU A 569 34.74 0.25 -2.52
CA LEU A 569 35.05 -1.11 -2.99
C LEU A 569 36.38 -1.63 -2.42
N LYS A 570 37.39 -0.75 -2.29
CA LYS A 570 38.69 -1.12 -1.67
C LYS A 570 38.59 -1.34 -0.18
N LYS A 571 37.65 -0.65 0.52
CA LYS A 571 37.48 -0.73 1.97
C LYS A 571 36.63 -1.93 2.36
N ASP A 572 35.54 -2.17 1.67
CA ASP A 572 34.60 -3.28 1.90
C ASP A 572 33.94 -3.65 0.57
N ASN A 573 34.52 -4.64 -0.09
CA ASN A 573 34.10 -5.07 -1.44
C ASN A 573 32.65 -5.57 -1.43
N LYS A 574 32.31 -6.46 -0.50
CA LYS A 574 30.98 -7.10 -0.47
C LYS A 574 29.86 -6.08 -0.21
N LYS A 575 30.08 -5.21 0.77
CA LYS A 575 29.09 -4.19 1.13
C LYS A 575 28.96 -3.12 0.03
N ALA A 576 30.08 -2.72 -0.60
CA ALA A 576 30.04 -1.76 -1.69
C ALA A 576 29.23 -2.27 -2.90
N LEU A 577 29.41 -3.55 -3.25
CA LEU A 577 28.64 -4.17 -4.34
C LEU A 577 27.16 -4.30 -4.00
N GLN A 578 26.85 -4.69 -2.76
CA GLN A 578 25.47 -4.79 -2.28
C GLN A 578 24.76 -3.42 -2.26
N ASP A 579 25.41 -2.39 -1.73
CA ASP A 579 24.87 -1.02 -1.71
C ASP A 579 24.69 -0.48 -3.13
N ALA A 580 25.58 -0.80 -4.05
CA ALA A 580 25.47 -0.38 -5.45
C ALA A 580 24.31 -1.08 -6.17
N ASP A 581 24.13 -2.38 -5.96
CA ASP A 581 22.99 -3.14 -6.47
C ASP A 581 21.67 -2.53 -5.99
N GLU A 582 21.55 -2.29 -4.69
CA GLU A 582 20.39 -1.65 -4.08
C GLU A 582 20.10 -0.27 -4.72
N ILE A 583 21.11 0.57 -4.87
CA ILE A 583 20.96 1.92 -5.43
C ILE A 583 20.50 1.89 -6.89
N ILE A 584 21.06 1.00 -7.71
CA ILE A 584 20.67 0.88 -9.11
C ILE A 584 19.23 0.40 -9.22
N LYS A 585 18.86 -0.64 -8.52
CA LYS A 585 17.49 -1.18 -8.48
C LYS A 585 16.50 -0.13 -7.97
N ASN A 586 16.80 0.52 -6.86
CA ASN A 586 15.99 1.58 -6.29
C ASN A 586 15.85 2.80 -7.23
N THR A 587 16.87 3.09 -8.03
CA THR A 587 16.78 4.15 -9.06
C THR A 587 15.68 3.82 -10.05
N TYR A 588 15.70 2.63 -10.66
CA TYR A 588 14.67 2.23 -11.63
C TYR A 588 13.30 2.05 -10.99
N ARG A 589 13.23 1.46 -9.80
CA ARG A 589 12.00 1.41 -9.02
C ARG A 589 11.40 2.81 -8.82
N THR A 590 12.24 3.75 -8.44
CA THR A 590 11.79 5.14 -8.21
C THR A 590 11.34 5.81 -9.50
N LEU A 591 12.05 5.62 -10.63
CA LEU A 591 11.64 6.15 -11.92
C LEU A 591 10.31 5.57 -12.38
N MET A 592 10.16 4.24 -12.32
CA MET A 592 8.97 3.53 -12.78
C MET A 592 7.72 3.82 -11.93
N THR A 593 7.91 4.28 -10.69
CA THR A 593 6.79 4.64 -9.79
C THR A 593 6.43 6.13 -9.81
N ARG A 594 6.92 6.93 -10.78
CA ARG A 594 6.58 8.35 -10.91
C ARG A 594 5.24 8.60 -11.59
N GLY A 595 4.77 7.69 -12.44
CA GLY A 595 3.49 7.80 -13.11
C GLY A 595 2.32 7.50 -12.17
N MET A 596 1.33 8.37 -12.16
CA MET A 596 0.09 8.14 -11.41
C MET A 596 -0.80 7.11 -12.12
N LYS A 597 -0.85 7.16 -13.46
CA LYS A 597 -1.77 6.39 -14.32
C LYS A 597 -1.07 5.31 -15.13
N GLY A 598 0.22 5.51 -15.46
CA GLY A 598 0.94 4.52 -16.25
C GLY A 598 2.44 4.76 -16.33
N CYS A 599 3.14 3.66 -16.63
CA CYS A 599 4.57 3.61 -16.84
C CYS A 599 4.88 2.88 -18.15
N TYR A 600 5.57 3.52 -19.06
CA TYR A 600 6.00 3.01 -20.35
C TYR A 600 7.52 2.83 -20.34
N VAL A 601 8.02 1.67 -20.75
CA VAL A 601 9.43 1.32 -20.55
C VAL A 601 10.08 0.88 -21.85
N TYR A 602 11.31 1.31 -22.06
CA TYR A 602 12.25 0.76 -23.04
C TYR A 602 13.50 0.26 -22.29
N PHE A 603 13.91 -0.96 -22.57
CA PHE A 603 15.12 -1.58 -22.00
C PHE A 603 16.23 -1.64 -23.04
N CYS A 604 17.42 -1.13 -22.70
CA CYS A 604 18.60 -1.29 -23.55
C CYS A 604 19.09 -2.76 -23.57
N ASP A 605 18.84 -3.52 -22.50
CA ASP A 605 19.14 -4.96 -22.41
C ASP A 605 17.93 -5.77 -22.89
N LYS A 606 18.06 -6.47 -24.03
CA LYS A 606 16.96 -7.28 -24.61
C LYS A 606 16.54 -8.46 -23.72
N PRO A 607 17.46 -9.20 -23.04
CA PRO A 607 17.07 -10.22 -22.06
C PRO A 607 16.26 -9.66 -20.90
N LEU A 608 16.58 -8.46 -20.40
CA LEU A 608 15.80 -7.82 -19.34
C LEU A 608 14.41 -7.42 -19.84
N ALA A 609 14.30 -6.89 -21.07
CA ALA A 609 12.99 -6.63 -21.68
C ALA A 609 12.14 -7.90 -21.76
N GLN A 610 12.74 -9.00 -22.21
CA GLN A 610 12.06 -10.29 -22.31
C GLN A 610 11.62 -10.82 -20.93
N HIS A 611 12.50 -10.70 -19.91
CA HIS A 611 12.15 -11.04 -18.54
C HIS A 611 10.89 -10.30 -18.04
N PHE A 612 10.80 -8.98 -18.27
CA PHE A 612 9.62 -8.21 -17.90
C PHE A 612 8.39 -8.59 -18.74
N MET A 613 8.55 -8.84 -20.06
CA MET A 613 7.48 -9.33 -20.92
C MET A 613 6.96 -10.70 -20.46
N ASP A 614 7.87 -11.60 -20.10
CA ASP A 614 7.50 -12.94 -19.61
C ASP A 614 6.73 -12.88 -18.30
N LEU A 615 7.04 -11.93 -17.41
CA LEU A 615 6.29 -11.71 -16.19
C LEU A 615 4.89 -11.11 -16.47
N ILE A 616 4.71 -10.33 -17.54
CA ILE A 616 3.42 -9.82 -17.98
C ILE A 616 2.64 -10.89 -18.76
N GLU A 617 3.25 -11.57 -19.73
CA GLU A 617 2.63 -12.59 -20.60
C GLU A 617 2.37 -13.91 -19.87
N ASN A 618 3.23 -14.31 -18.96
CA ASN A 618 2.99 -15.49 -18.10
C ASN A 618 1.79 -15.30 -17.18
N GLN A 619 1.35 -14.05 -16.96
CA GLN A 619 0.05 -13.79 -16.31
C GLN A 619 -1.14 -14.31 -17.14
N GLU A 620 -1.08 -14.26 -18.47
CA GLU A 620 -2.13 -14.85 -19.31
C GLU A 620 -1.95 -16.38 -19.47
N LYS A 621 -0.71 -16.87 -19.40
CA LYS A 621 -0.42 -18.33 -19.45
C LYS A 621 -0.55 -19.02 -18.09
N SER A 622 -0.27 -18.32 -16.98
CA SER A 622 -0.53 -18.85 -15.63
C SER A 622 -2.02 -18.78 -15.24
N LYS A 623 -2.86 -18.17 -16.07
CA LYS A 623 -4.29 -18.46 -16.15
C LYS A 623 -4.61 -19.85 -16.75
N SER A 624 -3.63 -20.69 -17.12
CA SER A 624 -3.76 -22.14 -17.00
C SER A 624 -3.61 -22.53 -15.52
N ILE A 625 -4.38 -21.90 -14.76
CA ILE A 625 -4.95 -22.09 -13.46
C ILE A 625 -4.93 -23.58 -13.16
N THR A 626 -4.49 -23.89 -12.00
CA THR A 626 -4.99 -25.04 -11.25
C THR A 626 -6.52 -25.01 -11.39
N ARG A 627 -7.03 -25.64 -12.42
CA ARG A 627 -8.45 -25.66 -12.75
C ARG A 627 -9.08 -26.56 -11.72
N ILE A 628 -9.92 -26.00 -10.90
CA ILE A 628 -10.76 -26.80 -10.02
C ILE A 628 -11.85 -27.37 -10.94
N GLU A 629 -11.87 -28.67 -11.07
CA GLU A 629 -12.90 -29.38 -11.83
C GLU A 629 -13.94 -29.88 -10.86
N ASP A 630 -15.18 -29.48 -11.03
CA ASP A 630 -16.29 -29.91 -10.16
C ASP A 630 -16.47 -31.43 -10.17
N THR A 631 -16.21 -32.07 -11.32
CA THR A 631 -16.29 -33.52 -11.48
C THR A 631 -15.18 -34.02 -12.37
N VAL A 632 -14.51 -35.11 -11.96
CA VAL A 632 -13.42 -35.75 -12.68
C VAL A 632 -13.75 -37.27 -12.85
N ASN A 633 -13.37 -37.84 -13.99
CA ASN A 633 -13.58 -39.27 -14.23
C ASN A 633 -12.85 -40.09 -13.16
N ASP A 634 -13.50 -41.13 -12.63
CA ASP A 634 -12.96 -41.97 -11.56
C ASP A 634 -11.62 -42.62 -11.90
N ASP A 635 -11.35 -42.86 -13.20
CA ASP A 635 -10.10 -43.45 -13.68
C ASP A 635 -8.86 -42.58 -13.48
N VAL A 636 -9.00 -41.29 -13.30
CA VAL A 636 -7.89 -40.34 -13.09
C VAL A 636 -7.85 -39.74 -11.67
N LYS A 637 -8.87 -40.01 -10.83
CA LYS A 637 -8.87 -39.64 -9.41
C LYS A 637 -7.73 -40.37 -8.68
N TYR A 638 -6.97 -39.61 -7.87
CA TYR A 638 -5.80 -40.08 -7.11
C TYR A 638 -4.66 -40.64 -7.98
N ILE A 639 -4.72 -40.46 -9.31
CA ILE A 639 -3.66 -40.75 -10.27
C ILE A 639 -3.05 -39.43 -10.77
N ASP A 640 -3.89 -38.56 -11.30
CA ASP A 640 -3.54 -37.21 -11.81
C ASP A 640 -4.22 -36.09 -11.03
N PHE A 641 -5.30 -36.37 -10.31
CA PHE A 641 -6.11 -35.40 -9.58
C PHE A 641 -6.24 -35.77 -8.10
N LEU A 642 -6.17 -34.74 -7.26
CA LEU A 642 -6.49 -34.82 -5.83
C LEU A 642 -7.73 -34.01 -5.49
N PRO A 643 -8.52 -34.44 -4.49
CA PRO A 643 -9.66 -33.65 -4.02
C PRO A 643 -9.20 -32.38 -3.34
N PHE A 644 -9.91 -31.30 -3.62
CA PHE A 644 -9.70 -30.00 -3.01
C PHE A 644 -10.73 -29.75 -1.92
N TYR A 645 -10.24 -29.39 -0.75
CA TYR A 645 -11.07 -29.06 0.42
C TYR A 645 -10.77 -27.66 0.91
N SER A 646 -11.75 -26.98 1.50
CA SER A 646 -11.43 -25.87 2.42
C SER A 646 -10.68 -26.44 3.64
N ILE A 647 -9.86 -25.63 4.31
CA ILE A 647 -9.12 -26.07 5.50
C ILE A 647 -10.09 -26.65 6.55
N LYS A 648 -11.23 -26.00 6.79
CA LYS A 648 -12.27 -26.47 7.71
C LYS A 648 -12.84 -27.82 7.28
N ALA A 649 -13.12 -27.99 6.00
CA ALA A 649 -13.63 -29.24 5.43
C ALA A 649 -12.59 -30.37 5.53
N ALA A 650 -11.32 -30.09 5.24
CA ALA A 650 -10.24 -31.06 5.40
C ALA A 650 -10.09 -31.52 6.86
N CYS A 651 -10.20 -30.61 7.80
CA CYS A 651 -10.12 -30.91 9.23
C CYS A 651 -11.34 -31.71 9.73
N GLY A 652 -12.55 -31.38 9.28
CA GLY A 652 -13.75 -32.16 9.59
C GLY A 652 -13.66 -33.59 9.04
N TYR A 653 -13.27 -33.73 7.76
CA TYR A 653 -13.17 -35.04 7.11
C TYR A 653 -12.04 -35.92 7.67
N PHE A 654 -10.83 -35.37 7.77
CA PHE A 654 -9.65 -36.14 8.21
C PHE A 654 -9.40 -36.12 9.71
N GLY A 655 -9.97 -35.15 10.46
CA GLY A 655 -9.84 -35.01 11.90
C GLY A 655 -10.99 -35.62 12.68
N GLU A 656 -12.23 -35.31 12.32
CA GLU A 656 -13.44 -35.68 13.06
C GLU A 656 -14.25 -36.81 12.41
N GLY A 657 -13.87 -37.20 11.16
CA GLY A 657 -14.55 -38.27 10.43
C GLY A 657 -15.94 -37.87 9.91
N GLU A 658 -16.20 -36.59 9.76
CA GLU A 658 -17.44 -36.06 9.20
C GLU A 658 -17.48 -36.30 7.68
N ASN A 659 -18.67 -36.61 7.14
CA ASN A 659 -18.88 -36.63 5.69
C ASN A 659 -18.98 -35.20 5.18
N VAL A 660 -17.88 -34.70 4.61
CA VAL A 660 -17.79 -33.39 3.98
C VAL A 660 -17.52 -33.58 2.49
N GLU A 661 -18.29 -32.91 1.65
CA GLU A 661 -18.09 -32.93 0.21
C GLU A 661 -16.84 -32.12 -0.18
N GLU A 662 -16.05 -32.64 -1.14
CA GLU A 662 -14.99 -31.92 -1.79
C GLU A 662 -15.52 -30.69 -2.56
N LYS A 663 -14.77 -29.59 -2.55
CA LYS A 663 -15.05 -28.41 -3.37
C LYS A 663 -14.71 -28.59 -4.85
N GLY A 664 -14.13 -29.72 -5.22
CA GLY A 664 -13.70 -30.06 -6.57
C GLY A 664 -12.41 -30.87 -6.58
N TRP A 665 -11.81 -31.01 -7.74
CA TRP A 665 -10.61 -31.82 -8.02
C TRP A 665 -9.56 -30.96 -8.70
N ILE A 666 -8.29 -31.09 -8.26
CA ILE A 666 -7.17 -30.32 -8.79
C ILE A 666 -6.16 -31.29 -9.42
N LYS A 667 -5.72 -30.98 -10.65
CA LYS A 667 -4.65 -31.72 -11.30
C LYS A 667 -3.33 -31.45 -10.60
N VAL A 668 -2.60 -32.50 -10.24
CA VAL A 668 -1.34 -32.43 -9.49
C VAL A 668 -0.22 -33.07 -10.28
N GLU A 669 0.82 -32.32 -10.58
CA GLU A 669 2.01 -32.80 -11.30
C GLU A 669 3.25 -32.63 -10.41
N GLY A 670 4.23 -33.53 -10.54
CA GLY A 670 5.53 -33.42 -9.86
C GLY A 670 5.57 -33.84 -8.39
N MET A 671 4.46 -34.31 -7.79
CA MET A 671 4.36 -34.72 -6.38
C MET A 671 4.58 -36.21 -6.11
N GLY A 672 5.16 -36.95 -7.08
CA GLY A 672 5.34 -38.39 -7.00
C GLY A 672 4.02 -39.14 -7.20
N LYS A 673 3.92 -40.40 -6.68
CA LYS A 673 2.71 -41.22 -6.85
C LYS A 673 1.61 -40.73 -5.91
N LEU A 674 0.51 -40.24 -6.46
CA LEU A 674 -0.67 -39.80 -5.71
C LEU A 674 -1.41 -41.01 -5.12
N ASN A 675 -2.17 -40.78 -4.06
CA ASN A 675 -2.99 -41.82 -3.41
C ASN A 675 -4.17 -41.18 -2.64
N ARG A 676 -5.09 -42.00 -2.16
CA ARG A 676 -6.33 -41.60 -1.49
C ARG A 676 -6.14 -40.90 -0.12
N ASN A 677 -4.91 -40.95 0.42
CA ASN A 677 -4.59 -40.23 1.67
C ASN A 677 -4.05 -38.80 1.41
N MET A 678 -4.01 -38.38 0.14
CA MET A 678 -3.54 -37.05 -0.25
C MET A 678 -4.72 -36.19 -0.67
N TYR A 679 -4.60 -34.92 -0.32
CA TYR A 679 -5.62 -33.92 -0.60
C TYR A 679 -4.99 -32.54 -0.73
N VAL A 680 -5.71 -31.60 -1.31
CA VAL A 680 -5.27 -30.23 -1.51
C VAL A 680 -6.06 -29.31 -0.59
N VAL A 681 -5.38 -28.35 0.05
CA VAL A 681 -5.98 -27.20 0.71
C VAL A 681 -5.29 -25.93 0.24
N GLN A 682 -6.00 -24.82 0.27
CA GLN A 682 -5.41 -23.52 -0.02
C GLN A 682 -4.88 -22.89 1.27
N ALA A 683 -3.62 -22.50 1.27
CA ALA A 683 -3.00 -21.82 2.40
C ALA A 683 -3.54 -20.40 2.53
N VAL A 684 -3.66 -19.92 3.77
CA VAL A 684 -4.07 -18.57 4.10
C VAL A 684 -3.07 -17.98 5.08
N GLY A 685 -2.66 -16.72 4.84
CA GLY A 685 -1.74 -15.99 5.69
C GLY A 685 -0.26 -16.16 5.34
N ASN A 686 0.58 -15.37 5.98
CA ASN A 686 2.00 -15.20 5.62
C ASN A 686 2.96 -15.83 6.64
N SER A 687 2.47 -16.57 7.62
CA SER A 687 3.29 -17.10 8.72
C SER A 687 4.29 -18.18 8.27
N MET A 688 4.06 -18.80 7.10
CA MET A 688 4.93 -19.85 6.54
C MET A 688 5.82 -19.36 5.39
N GLU A 689 5.82 -18.08 5.07
CA GLU A 689 6.73 -17.52 4.08
C GLU A 689 8.21 -17.63 4.52
N PRO A 690 9.13 -17.91 3.59
CA PRO A 690 8.97 -18.01 2.13
C PRO A 690 8.66 -19.43 1.63
N LEU A 691 8.31 -20.39 2.49
CA LEU A 691 8.08 -21.78 2.13
C LEU A 691 6.68 -22.02 1.52
N ILE A 692 5.67 -21.36 2.08
CA ILE A 692 4.28 -21.40 1.64
C ILE A 692 3.77 -19.96 1.69
N TYR A 693 3.20 -19.48 0.57
CA TYR A 693 2.63 -18.15 0.46
C TYR A 693 1.12 -18.17 0.63
N ASP A 694 0.55 -17.01 0.99
CA ASP A 694 -0.90 -16.85 1.03
C ASP A 694 -1.51 -17.17 -0.34
N GLY A 695 -2.57 -18.00 -0.33
CA GLY A 695 -3.24 -18.45 -1.56
C GLY A 695 -2.63 -19.67 -2.24
N ASP A 696 -1.49 -20.21 -1.79
CA ASP A 696 -0.87 -21.41 -2.35
C ASP A 696 -1.76 -22.64 -2.19
N TYR A 697 -1.87 -23.44 -3.26
CA TYR A 697 -2.49 -24.76 -3.19
C TYR A 697 -1.49 -25.79 -2.69
N CYS A 698 -1.67 -26.21 -1.45
CA CYS A 698 -0.77 -27.09 -0.74
C CYS A 698 -1.31 -28.53 -0.73
N VAL A 699 -0.46 -29.47 -1.12
CA VAL A 699 -0.75 -30.91 -0.99
C VAL A 699 -0.38 -31.38 0.40
N PHE A 700 -1.31 -32.03 1.07
CA PHE A 700 -1.12 -32.68 2.36
C PHE A 700 -1.40 -34.18 2.26
N ARG A 701 -0.77 -34.94 3.17
CA ARG A 701 -1.03 -36.38 3.36
C ARG A 701 -1.62 -36.60 4.73
N SER A 702 -2.83 -37.15 4.80
CA SER A 702 -3.47 -37.55 6.05
C SER A 702 -2.78 -38.77 6.69
N ASN A 703 -2.99 -38.94 7.98
CA ASN A 703 -2.45 -40.06 8.76
C ASN A 703 -0.91 -40.23 8.61
N PRO A 704 -0.09 -39.19 8.84
CA PRO A 704 1.34 -39.31 8.68
C PRO A 704 1.93 -40.31 9.67
N SER A 705 2.79 -41.22 9.19
CA SER A 705 3.51 -42.19 10.00
C SER A 705 4.94 -41.68 10.29
N GLY A 706 5.48 -41.99 11.47
CA GLY A 706 6.84 -41.68 11.87
C GLY A 706 6.98 -40.36 12.64
N SER A 707 8.23 -39.89 12.81
CA SER A 707 8.54 -38.64 13.53
C SER A 707 8.06 -37.42 12.74
N ARG A 708 7.41 -36.50 13.42
CA ARG A 708 6.92 -35.24 12.84
C ARG A 708 7.86 -34.07 13.12
N GLN A 709 8.91 -34.30 13.88
CA GLN A 709 9.88 -33.27 14.27
C GLN A 709 10.48 -32.56 13.04
N GLY A 710 10.37 -31.24 12.99
CA GLY A 710 10.86 -30.40 11.90
C GLY A 710 10.00 -30.43 10.63
N LYS A 711 8.85 -31.13 10.62
CA LYS A 711 7.96 -31.21 9.45
C LYS A 711 6.90 -30.13 9.47
N VAL A 712 6.50 -29.69 8.30
CA VAL A 712 5.34 -28.78 8.16
C VAL A 712 4.07 -29.61 8.25
N VAL A 713 3.15 -29.20 9.09
CA VAL A 713 1.89 -29.89 9.36
C VAL A 713 0.70 -28.94 9.27
N LEU A 714 -0.44 -29.48 8.85
CA LEU A 714 -1.75 -28.85 9.10
C LEU A 714 -2.24 -29.40 10.45
N ALA A 715 -2.40 -28.51 11.40
CA ALA A 715 -2.79 -28.80 12.77
C ALA A 715 -4.13 -28.16 13.14
N GLN A 716 -4.86 -28.81 14.05
CA GLN A 716 -6.13 -28.36 14.62
C GLN A 716 -6.03 -28.29 16.15
N HIS A 717 -6.56 -27.20 16.72
CA HIS A 717 -6.75 -27.07 18.16
C HIS A 717 -7.86 -26.04 18.47
N HIS A 718 -8.75 -26.32 19.41
CA HIS A 718 -9.91 -25.47 19.67
C HIS A 718 -9.59 -24.05 20.13
N ASN A 719 -8.42 -23.83 20.72
CA ASN A 719 -7.98 -22.55 21.25
C ASN A 719 -6.86 -21.89 20.44
N PHE A 720 -6.66 -22.26 19.16
CA PHE A 720 -5.70 -21.54 18.32
C PHE A 720 -6.16 -20.11 18.10
N TYR A 721 -5.31 -19.19 18.54
CA TYR A 721 -5.33 -17.79 18.10
C TYR A 721 -4.15 -17.62 17.12
N ASP A 722 -4.32 -18.14 15.91
CA ASP A 722 -3.37 -17.83 14.83
C ASP A 722 -3.79 -16.50 14.19
N ALA A 723 -2.82 -15.59 14.01
CA ALA A 723 -3.06 -14.29 13.39
C ALA A 723 -3.50 -14.41 11.92
N ASP A 724 -3.16 -15.52 11.26
CA ASP A 724 -3.49 -15.80 9.86
C ASP A 724 -4.81 -16.58 9.72
N TYR A 725 -5.16 -17.36 10.73
CA TYR A 725 -6.38 -18.17 10.77
C TYR A 725 -7.19 -17.79 12.00
N SER A 726 -8.30 -17.11 11.82
CA SER A 726 -9.27 -16.87 12.91
C SER A 726 -10.06 -18.15 13.22
N GLY A 727 -9.37 -19.18 13.66
CA GLY A 727 -10.02 -20.46 13.91
C GLY A 727 -9.06 -21.52 14.42
N SER A 728 -9.61 -22.69 14.66
CA SER A 728 -8.97 -23.86 15.26
C SER A 728 -7.90 -24.53 14.41
N TYR A 729 -7.35 -23.89 13.35
CA TYR A 729 -6.47 -24.54 12.36
C TYR A 729 -5.22 -23.69 12.06
N SER A 730 -4.07 -24.36 11.81
CA SER A 730 -2.85 -23.67 11.44
C SER A 730 -1.90 -24.55 10.65
N ILE A 731 -1.14 -23.96 9.70
CA ILE A 731 -0.02 -24.61 9.01
C ILE A 731 1.27 -24.07 9.65
N LYS A 732 2.07 -24.95 10.27
CA LYS A 732 3.30 -24.58 10.96
C LYS A 732 4.32 -25.73 10.92
N ILE A 733 5.57 -25.44 11.30
CA ILE A 733 6.60 -26.44 11.53
C ILE A 733 6.36 -27.04 12.92
N TYR A 734 6.22 -28.35 12.99
CA TYR A 734 6.03 -29.06 14.25
C TYR A 734 7.35 -29.35 14.92
N THR A 735 7.51 -28.95 16.16
CA THR A 735 8.56 -29.40 17.09
C THR A 735 7.94 -29.80 18.41
N SER A 736 8.58 -30.67 19.17
CA SER A 736 8.10 -31.09 20.49
C SER A 736 9.24 -31.45 21.42
N ASN A 737 9.06 -31.08 22.68
CA ASN A 737 9.91 -31.52 23.79
C ASN A 737 9.28 -32.77 24.42
N LYS A 738 10.14 -33.75 24.74
CA LYS A 738 9.70 -35.02 25.35
C LYS A 738 10.27 -35.12 26.77
N ALA A 739 9.43 -35.42 27.71
CA ALA A 739 9.81 -35.82 29.04
C ALA A 739 9.76 -37.37 29.17
N TYR A 740 10.57 -37.92 30.03
CA TYR A 740 10.68 -39.36 30.29
C TYR A 740 10.53 -39.62 31.79
N ASN A 741 9.76 -40.64 32.12
CA ASN A 741 9.72 -41.12 33.51
C ASN A 741 10.81 -42.17 33.79
N SER A 742 10.95 -42.59 35.05
CA SER A 742 11.88 -43.60 35.51
C SER A 742 11.71 -44.98 34.84
N ASP A 743 10.56 -45.26 34.28
CA ASP A 743 10.18 -46.53 33.63
C ASP A 743 10.41 -46.50 32.11
N GLY A 744 10.95 -45.39 31.57
CA GLY A 744 11.27 -45.23 30.14
C GLY A 744 10.06 -44.85 29.27
N ASN A 745 8.89 -44.63 29.86
CA ASN A 745 7.76 -44.07 29.15
C ASN A 745 7.99 -42.59 28.90
N TRP A 746 7.53 -42.11 27.72
CA TRP A 746 7.69 -40.69 27.32
C TRP A 746 6.34 -40.07 27.02
N TRP A 747 6.24 -38.75 27.26
CA TRP A 747 5.14 -37.92 26.85
C TRP A 747 5.66 -36.58 26.28
N HIS A 748 4.78 -35.85 25.62
CA HIS A 748 5.12 -34.49 25.16
C HIS A 748 4.97 -33.52 26.33
N GLU A 749 6.06 -32.97 26.81
CA GLU A 749 6.09 -31.87 27.79
C GLU A 749 5.51 -30.59 27.19
N SER A 750 5.85 -30.33 25.92
CA SER A 750 5.29 -29.24 25.12
C SER A 750 5.35 -29.56 23.63
N ILE A 751 4.38 -29.06 22.87
CA ILE A 751 4.38 -29.05 21.43
C ILE A 751 4.53 -27.60 20.99
N ILE A 752 5.46 -27.35 20.06
CA ILE A 752 5.72 -26.00 19.54
C ILE A 752 5.42 -26.01 18.04
N LEU A 753 4.56 -25.14 17.61
CA LEU A 753 4.26 -24.91 16.21
C LEU A 753 4.97 -23.64 15.75
N GLU A 754 6.08 -23.81 15.07
CA GLU A 754 6.96 -22.72 14.65
C GLU A 754 6.55 -22.15 13.28
N PRO A 755 6.34 -20.84 13.16
CA PRO A 755 6.20 -20.19 11.88
C PRO A 755 7.54 -20.20 11.14
N LYS A 756 7.51 -20.25 9.81
CA LYS A 756 8.72 -20.07 9.01
C LYS A 756 9.10 -18.60 8.88
N ASN A 757 8.13 -17.72 8.95
CA ASN A 757 8.30 -16.27 8.95
C ASN A 757 8.61 -15.77 10.37
N SER A 758 9.81 -15.26 10.59
CA SER A 758 10.29 -14.81 11.90
C SER A 758 9.57 -13.59 12.48
N THR A 759 8.63 -12.99 11.74
CA THR A 759 7.79 -11.89 12.26
C THR A 759 6.62 -12.39 13.09
N TYR A 760 6.34 -13.70 13.06
CA TYR A 760 5.28 -14.37 13.80
C TYR A 760 5.86 -15.09 15.02
N ASN A 761 5.08 -15.16 16.09
CA ASN A 761 5.48 -15.90 17.29
C ASN A 761 5.11 -17.39 17.18
N PRO A 762 5.92 -18.31 17.74
CA PRO A 762 5.54 -19.70 17.85
C PRO A 762 4.28 -19.87 18.71
N ILE A 763 3.48 -20.89 18.38
CA ILE A 763 2.35 -21.31 19.20
C ILE A 763 2.84 -22.47 20.07
N ILE A 764 2.73 -22.32 21.37
CA ILE A 764 3.15 -23.33 22.35
C ILE A 764 1.88 -23.98 22.91
N ILE A 765 1.86 -25.30 22.93
CA ILE A 765 0.77 -26.15 23.45
C ILE A 765 1.40 -26.95 24.60
N ASP A 766 0.96 -26.66 25.79
CA ASP A 766 1.37 -27.35 27.02
C ASP A 766 0.60 -28.67 27.23
N GLU A 767 1.08 -29.50 28.14
CA GLU A 767 0.51 -30.82 28.42
C GLU A 767 -1.02 -30.79 28.66
N ASP A 768 -1.51 -29.79 29.39
CA ASP A 768 -2.95 -29.61 29.72
C ASP A 768 -3.80 -29.28 28.48
N GLN A 769 -3.20 -28.88 27.37
CA GLN A 769 -3.86 -28.49 26.12
C GLN A 769 -3.71 -29.55 25.02
N ALA A 770 -2.93 -30.58 25.26
CA ALA A 770 -2.54 -31.59 24.28
C ALA A 770 -3.70 -32.49 23.85
N ASP A 771 -4.73 -32.67 24.66
CA ASP A 771 -5.87 -33.55 24.38
C ASP A 771 -6.75 -33.05 23.22
N ASP A 772 -6.79 -31.74 23.00
CA ASP A 772 -7.56 -31.11 21.91
C ASP A 772 -6.71 -30.84 20.65
N PHE A 773 -5.42 -31.21 20.69
CA PHE A 773 -4.51 -31.01 19.59
C PHE A 773 -4.49 -32.21 18.65
N ARG A 774 -4.67 -31.92 17.34
CA ARG A 774 -4.64 -32.95 16.28
C ARG A 774 -3.79 -32.48 15.09
N ILE A 775 -3.02 -33.41 14.52
CA ILE A 775 -2.34 -33.21 13.23
C ILE A 775 -3.21 -33.85 12.15
N ILE A 776 -3.71 -33.04 11.25
CA ILE A 776 -4.63 -33.41 10.18
C ILE A 776 -3.86 -33.93 8.96
N GLY A 777 -2.71 -33.35 8.66
CA GLY A 777 -1.89 -33.78 7.55
C GLY A 777 -0.44 -33.30 7.61
N GLU A 778 0.44 -34.02 6.94
CA GLU A 778 1.83 -33.66 6.70
C GLU A 778 1.93 -33.03 5.32
N PHE A 779 2.58 -31.90 5.21
CA PHE A 779 2.81 -31.17 3.97
C PHE A 779 3.69 -31.97 3.01
N VAL A 780 3.27 -32.06 1.75
CA VAL A 780 3.99 -32.75 0.67
C VAL A 780 4.66 -31.76 -0.27
N GLY A 781 3.96 -30.69 -0.62
CA GLY A 781 4.47 -29.63 -1.51
C GLY A 781 3.39 -28.65 -1.93
N VAL A 782 3.81 -27.60 -2.64
CA VAL A 782 2.92 -26.60 -3.26
C VAL A 782 2.72 -26.97 -4.72
N ILE A 783 1.47 -26.94 -5.21
CA ILE A 783 1.17 -27.19 -6.63
C ILE A 783 1.71 -26.00 -7.43
N ASN A 784 2.49 -26.29 -8.48
CA ASN A 784 3.13 -25.28 -9.35
C ASN A 784 4.32 -24.50 -8.76
N HIS A 785 4.90 -24.92 -7.65
CA HIS A 785 6.27 -24.49 -7.32
C HIS A 785 7.23 -25.10 -8.35
N LYS A 786 7.80 -24.27 -9.25
CA LYS A 786 8.99 -24.70 -10.01
C LYS A 786 10.11 -24.94 -8.98
N LYS A 787 10.50 -26.18 -8.82
CA LYS A 787 11.79 -26.49 -8.19
C LYS A 787 12.87 -25.92 -9.10
N ASP A 788 13.68 -24.98 -8.59
CA ASP A 788 14.99 -24.68 -9.14
C ASP A 788 15.91 -25.91 -9.05
#